data_db14d8bad761460ec34c77d713fd2d01
#
_entry.id   db14d8bad761460ec34c77d713fd2d01
#
_cell.length_a   1.000
_cell.length_b   1.000
_cell.length_c   1.000
_cell.angle_alpha   90.00
_cell.angle_beta   90.00
_cell.angle_gamma   90.00
#
_symmetry.space_group_name_H-M   'P 1'
#
loop_
_entity.id
_entity.type
_entity.pdbx_description
1 polymer ?
#
loop_
_entity_poly.entity_id
_entity_poly.type
_entity_poly.pdbx_seq_one_letter_code
_entity_poly.pdbx_strand_id
1 'polypeptide(L)'
;MRRSVLSVLFLLIAVAASAQNVQKGDYGYLYCHMSDRGQYTAFALSRDGYHYEDVLGGEAVMDPKEHARIEGGQRDAYITRSWDGKGYVMVTTDMNNGMTKALGKKSEWDNYGIDLLRSDDLIHWTSLSFDYRKGDAIFCDPQSPSPYKDWSTINRVWAPQIFWDPHFVWPDGDKGGYMIYYSMWNRDEEGYDRMYYSYADKTFTKLTKPRILFDWGYATIDADINYLESDGLYHMLIKKEGGKPGIYTATSEHLTYGWGEPVEDDYVSFEGKKKCEGSSAFQLIGDDTWRVAYIEYSSKPRHYRICKADKYLRNFSDPVDIEGVTGPQHGSFMRLTKEEYKRLQKWGSAPVIHRLEAEVIDGAVLHTNRYLEGYNPEVRTMNQYFTTRLKYSFMPSPDSEKAQIYKGAYQGAGLGYHHLNSQIGNPVSAYLFQGATIKTLSPKLALNYEWDFGVAYGWHSYNASDRVSNHVIGSKMTAYMDFGVYLRWMLSRQFDLNVGLTASHFSNGNTSMPNAGLNVASAKLSLAYYINRPESASVRVSPLPLFEKHWSTDVVLFGGWKKRGAETALGSYALSGTYGVVGVNVNPMYNLNHWLNLGASLDMYYDHSANLKAEDPEPKPGPEIDAGAESEKKEEVVVSPEDRLRAPSWYRQVTAGVSFRAEYVMPYFTINFGIGHNFINAGSAHFKGFYEILALKIALSQKTFLHIGYSLYDFQYPNNLMLGVGYRFGARRK
;
A
#
# COMPACT_ATOMS: atom_id res chain seq x y z
N MET A 1 22.85 60.17 -13.84
CA MET A 1 22.20 58.90 -14.29
C MET A 1 22.87 57.58 -13.84
N ARG A 2 24.21 57.47 -13.75
CA ARG A 2 24.84 56.20 -13.29
C ARG A 2 24.71 55.88 -11.78
N ARG A 3 24.54 56.90 -10.90
CA ARG A 3 24.36 56.68 -9.45
C ARG A 3 22.93 56.21 -9.07
N SER A 4 21.93 56.66 -9.82
CA SER A 4 20.52 56.27 -9.58
C SER A 4 20.20 54.84 -10.00
N VAL A 5 20.91 54.29 -11.02
CA VAL A 5 20.73 52.89 -11.46
C VAL A 5 21.37 51.91 -10.48
N LEU A 6 22.50 52.28 -9.85
CA LEU A 6 23.11 51.41 -8.82
C LEU A 6 22.26 51.36 -7.54
N SER A 7 21.61 52.48 -7.15
CA SER A 7 20.74 52.50 -5.97
C SER A 7 19.47 51.67 -6.18
N VAL A 8 18.91 51.67 -7.39
CA VAL A 8 17.75 50.82 -7.72
C VAL A 8 18.14 49.34 -7.82
N LEU A 9 19.36 49.02 -8.32
CA LEU A 9 19.85 47.65 -8.33
C LEU A 9 20.18 47.13 -6.93
N PHE A 10 20.69 47.99 -6.01
CA PHE A 10 20.88 47.60 -4.61
C PHE A 10 19.55 47.48 -3.85
N LEU A 11 18.52 48.29 -4.18
CA LEU A 11 17.18 48.07 -3.61
C LEU A 11 16.53 46.78 -4.11
N LEU A 12 16.70 46.41 -5.39
CA LEU A 12 16.19 45.15 -5.92
C LEU A 12 16.92 43.91 -5.37
N ILE A 13 18.22 44.05 -5.01
CA ILE A 13 18.96 42.95 -4.36
C ILE A 13 18.61 42.90 -2.85
N ALA A 14 18.29 44.00 -2.19
CA ALA A 14 17.87 44.02 -0.80
C ALA A 14 16.45 43.46 -0.60
N VAL A 15 15.55 43.63 -1.58
CA VAL A 15 14.18 43.07 -1.53
C VAL A 15 14.19 41.54 -1.72
N ALA A 16 15.21 40.99 -2.39
CA ALA A 16 15.35 39.51 -2.48
C ALA A 16 15.86 38.83 -1.20
N ALA A 17 16.32 39.59 -0.19
CA ALA A 17 16.86 39.04 1.06
C ALA A 17 15.84 39.03 2.22
N SER A 18 14.66 39.61 2.06
CA SER A 18 13.65 39.73 3.12
C SER A 18 12.53 38.71 3.06
N ALA A 19 12.51 37.85 2.07
CA ALA A 19 11.51 36.79 2.01
C ALA A 19 11.91 35.63 2.94
N GLN A 20 11.51 35.73 4.16
CA GLN A 20 11.52 34.65 5.08
C GLN A 20 10.55 33.59 4.62
N ASN A 21 10.87 32.33 4.82
CA ASN A 21 10.08 31.22 4.31
C ASN A 21 9.88 31.24 2.78
N VAL A 22 10.92 31.61 2.01
CA VAL A 22 10.96 31.27 0.60
C VAL A 22 10.91 29.76 0.53
N GLN A 23 9.69 29.26 0.45
CA GLN A 23 9.43 27.83 0.27
C GLN A 23 9.90 27.47 -1.14
N LYS A 24 11.18 27.17 -1.28
CA LYS A 24 11.81 26.75 -2.53
C LYS A 24 11.34 25.35 -2.92
N GLY A 25 10.09 25.09 -3.02
CA GLY A 25 9.57 23.80 -3.42
C GLY A 25 8.39 24.00 -4.34
N ASP A 26 8.39 23.33 -5.48
CA ASP A 26 7.35 23.43 -6.49
C ASP A 26 6.72 22.06 -6.84
N TYR A 27 7.06 21.01 -6.04
CA TYR A 27 6.67 19.65 -6.39
C TYR A 27 5.75 18.98 -5.39
N GLY A 28 5.93 19.17 -4.11
CA GLY A 28 5.13 18.50 -3.07
C GLY A 28 5.37 19.11 -1.69
N TYR A 29 4.84 18.45 -0.67
CA TYR A 29 4.85 18.92 0.70
C TYR A 29 5.39 17.86 1.64
N LEU A 30 6.14 18.28 2.64
CA LEU A 30 6.50 17.53 3.81
C LEU A 30 5.62 17.99 4.97
N TYR A 31 5.01 17.06 5.68
CA TYR A 31 4.46 17.24 7.00
C TYR A 31 5.42 16.58 8.00
N CYS A 32 6.06 17.40 8.82
CA CYS A 32 6.94 17.00 9.91
C CYS A 32 6.13 17.10 11.20
N HIS A 33 5.95 15.99 11.93
CA HIS A 33 5.04 15.99 13.07
C HIS A 33 5.48 15.05 14.17
N MET A 34 4.99 15.26 15.37
CA MET A 34 5.04 14.25 16.42
C MET A 34 4.04 13.13 16.10
N SER A 35 4.40 11.89 16.34
CA SER A 35 3.48 10.75 16.23
C SER A 35 2.77 10.48 17.58
N ASP A 36 1.48 10.11 17.54
CA ASP A 36 0.77 9.65 18.75
C ASP A 36 1.11 8.21 19.14
N ARG A 37 1.78 7.47 18.26
CA ARG A 37 2.30 6.11 18.54
C ARG A 37 3.47 6.11 19.51
N GLY A 38 4.17 7.23 19.59
CA GLY A 38 5.33 7.41 20.46
C GLY A 38 5.73 8.88 20.47
N GLN A 39 6.65 9.25 21.34
CA GLN A 39 7.10 10.63 21.45
C GLN A 39 8.32 10.85 20.56
N TYR A 40 8.09 10.77 19.23
CA TYR A 40 9.11 10.90 18.20
C TYR A 40 8.60 11.70 16.99
N THR A 41 9.53 12.25 16.26
CA THR A 41 9.26 12.94 15.00
C THR A 41 9.06 11.95 13.86
N ALA A 42 7.99 12.12 13.11
CA ALA A 42 7.65 11.39 11.89
C ALA A 42 7.47 12.33 10.70
N PHE A 43 7.58 11.80 9.49
CA PHE A 43 7.40 12.52 8.24
C PHE A 43 6.29 11.90 7.41
N ALA A 44 5.52 12.75 6.71
CA ALA A 44 4.59 12.34 5.69
C ALA A 44 4.70 13.24 4.45
N LEU A 45 4.45 12.71 3.27
CA LEU A 45 4.61 13.39 1.99
C LEU A 45 3.27 13.57 1.29
N SER A 46 3.05 14.73 0.69
CA SER A 46 1.84 15.03 -0.08
C SER A 46 2.16 15.71 -1.41
N ARG A 47 1.26 15.52 -2.40
CA ARG A 47 1.29 16.23 -3.67
C ARG A 47 0.30 17.40 -3.73
N ASP A 48 -0.69 17.40 -2.86
CA ASP A 48 -1.77 18.38 -2.86
C ASP A 48 -1.93 19.16 -1.54
N GLY A 49 -1.19 18.77 -0.50
CA GLY A 49 -1.24 19.39 0.82
C GLY A 49 -2.39 18.92 1.72
N TYR A 50 -3.19 17.93 1.27
CA TYR A 50 -4.33 17.37 2.01
C TYR A 50 -4.24 15.87 2.20
N HIS A 51 -3.78 15.15 1.17
CA HIS A 51 -3.62 13.68 1.19
C HIS A 51 -2.14 13.37 1.31
N TYR A 52 -1.77 12.72 2.38
CA TYR A 52 -0.38 12.41 2.72
C TYR A 52 -0.13 10.90 2.68
N GLU A 53 1.12 10.53 2.51
CA GLU A 53 1.64 9.17 2.62
C GLU A 53 2.80 9.19 3.62
N ASP A 54 2.71 8.34 4.65
CA ASP A 54 3.74 8.25 5.68
C ASP A 54 5.10 7.85 5.09
N VAL A 55 6.15 8.53 5.51
CA VAL A 55 7.54 8.09 5.32
C VAL A 55 7.86 7.05 6.40
N LEU A 56 8.53 5.96 6.05
CA LEU A 56 8.85 4.85 6.97
C LEU A 56 7.61 4.25 7.67
N GLY A 57 6.41 4.36 7.06
CA GLY A 57 5.18 3.86 7.66
C GLY A 57 4.75 4.60 8.93
N GLY A 58 5.14 5.87 9.09
CA GLY A 58 4.83 6.70 10.26
C GLY A 58 5.70 6.42 11.47
N GLU A 59 6.79 5.67 11.30
CA GLU A 59 7.79 5.43 12.33
C GLU A 59 8.77 6.62 12.47
N ALA A 60 9.57 6.59 13.52
CA ALA A 60 10.55 7.63 13.82
C ALA A 60 11.54 7.84 12.66
N VAL A 61 11.70 9.08 12.20
CA VAL A 61 12.68 9.44 11.16
C VAL A 61 14.12 9.51 11.69
N MET A 62 14.29 9.46 13.00
CA MET A 62 15.58 9.36 13.71
C MET A 62 15.35 8.75 15.08
N ASP A 63 16.38 8.18 15.69
CA ASP A 63 16.28 7.67 17.07
C ASP A 63 16.18 8.84 18.06
N PRO A 64 15.06 9.02 18.78
CA PRO A 64 14.90 10.12 19.74
C PRO A 64 15.95 10.10 20.84
N LYS A 65 16.45 8.91 21.25
CA LYS A 65 17.45 8.79 22.31
C LYS A 65 18.84 9.30 21.91
N GLU A 66 19.14 9.30 20.61
CA GLU A 66 20.39 9.85 20.10
C GLU A 66 20.33 11.36 19.94
N HIS A 67 19.15 11.91 19.67
CA HIS A 67 18.97 13.32 19.30
C HIS A 67 18.33 14.19 20.38
N ALA A 68 17.45 13.65 21.22
CA ALA A 68 16.84 14.30 22.37
C ALA A 68 17.47 13.77 23.68
N ARG A 69 18.51 14.42 24.14
CA ARG A 69 19.41 13.84 25.16
C ARG A 69 19.05 14.21 26.61
N ILE A 70 17.94 14.91 26.80
CA ILE A 70 17.45 15.29 28.15
C ILE A 70 16.46 14.24 28.64
N GLU A 71 15.42 13.95 27.88
CA GLU A 71 14.36 13.01 28.21
C GLU A 71 14.19 11.88 27.18
N GLY A 72 14.71 12.06 25.98
CA GLY A 72 14.65 11.06 24.92
C GLY A 72 13.32 11.01 24.19
N GLY A 73 12.64 12.13 24.04
CA GLY A 73 11.44 12.28 23.23
C GLY A 73 11.48 13.55 22.38
N GLN A 74 11.02 13.46 21.15
CA GLN A 74 11.03 14.59 20.20
C GLN A 74 9.58 14.94 19.83
N ARG A 75 9.06 15.96 20.51
CA ARG A 75 7.69 16.44 20.33
C ARG A 75 7.66 17.76 19.57
N ASP A 76 6.49 18.11 19.03
CA ASP A 76 6.17 19.42 18.47
C ASP A 76 7.17 19.90 17.42
N ALA A 77 7.60 19.00 16.54
CA ALA A 77 8.69 19.24 15.59
C ALA A 77 8.36 20.36 14.62
N TYR A 78 9.21 21.40 14.56
CA TYR A 78 9.15 22.46 13.57
C TYR A 78 10.37 22.46 12.66
N ILE A 79 10.16 22.32 11.35
CA ILE A 79 11.21 22.21 10.34
C ILE A 79 11.13 23.38 9.35
N THR A 80 12.29 23.88 8.95
CA THR A 80 12.40 24.86 7.85
C THR A 80 13.74 24.69 7.12
N ARG A 81 13.88 25.38 5.99
CA ARG A 81 15.14 25.44 5.26
C ARG A 81 16.18 26.26 6.02
N SER A 82 17.46 25.90 5.87
CA SER A 82 18.55 26.73 6.38
C SER A 82 18.56 28.10 5.68
N TRP A 83 19.14 29.08 6.36
CA TRP A 83 19.20 30.49 5.90
C TRP A 83 19.80 30.65 4.49
N ASP A 84 20.70 29.75 4.08
CA ASP A 84 21.33 29.74 2.75
C ASP A 84 20.58 28.85 1.73
N GLY A 85 19.52 28.19 2.18
CA GLY A 85 18.67 27.29 1.37
C GLY A 85 19.36 26.00 0.95
N LYS A 86 20.52 25.63 1.55
CA LYS A 86 21.26 24.41 1.16
C LYS A 86 20.95 23.21 2.06
N GLY A 87 20.48 23.44 3.28
CA GLY A 87 20.14 22.44 4.25
C GLY A 87 18.81 22.72 4.94
N TYR A 88 18.64 22.08 6.09
CA TYR A 88 17.41 22.15 6.89
C TYR A 88 17.77 22.27 8.36
N VAL A 89 16.94 23.00 9.09
CA VAL A 89 16.98 23.14 10.54
C VAL A 89 15.64 22.73 11.13
N MET A 90 15.67 22.09 12.28
CA MET A 90 14.48 21.64 12.99
C MET A 90 14.68 21.85 14.48
N VAL A 91 13.60 22.16 15.18
CA VAL A 91 13.54 22.23 16.65
C VAL A 91 12.48 21.27 17.15
N THR A 92 12.74 20.70 18.33
CA THR A 92 11.79 19.79 19.01
C THR A 92 11.74 20.09 20.49
N THR A 93 10.58 19.80 21.11
CA THR A 93 10.46 19.74 22.58
C THR A 93 11.11 18.41 23.02
N ASP A 94 12.20 18.47 23.81
CA ASP A 94 12.78 17.27 24.43
C ASP A 94 11.93 16.88 25.64
N MET A 95 10.96 15.98 25.41
CA MET A 95 10.01 15.57 26.44
C MET A 95 9.56 14.13 26.23
N ASN A 96 9.61 13.35 27.31
CA ASN A 96 9.13 11.98 27.35
C ASN A 96 8.30 11.72 28.60
N ASN A 97 6.98 11.59 28.43
CA ASN A 97 6.04 11.34 29.53
C ASN A 97 6.34 10.02 30.26
N GLY A 98 6.89 9.01 29.58
CA GLY A 98 7.31 7.74 30.17
C GLY A 98 8.48 7.87 31.15
N MET A 99 9.23 8.98 31.08
CA MET A 99 10.39 9.25 31.95
C MET A 99 10.02 10.04 33.22
N THR A 100 8.76 10.38 33.43
CA THR A 100 8.29 11.21 34.57
C THR A 100 8.80 10.72 35.90
N LYS A 101 8.65 9.44 36.22
CA LYS A 101 9.09 8.83 37.46
C LYS A 101 10.64 8.75 37.56
N ALA A 102 11.29 8.39 36.45
CA ALA A 102 12.75 8.21 36.42
C ALA A 102 13.48 9.52 36.61
N LEU A 103 12.93 10.64 36.10
CA LEU A 103 13.49 11.98 36.21
C LEU A 103 12.98 12.79 37.42
N GLY A 104 12.07 12.21 38.23
CA GLY A 104 11.50 12.88 39.39
C GLY A 104 10.64 14.10 39.05
N LYS A 105 10.02 14.12 37.87
CA LYS A 105 9.14 15.21 37.39
C LYS A 105 7.91 15.32 38.28
N LYS A 106 7.48 16.55 38.57
CA LYS A 106 6.24 16.80 39.34
C LYS A 106 4.97 16.52 38.54
N SER A 107 5.05 16.62 37.19
CA SER A 107 3.98 16.33 36.25
C SER A 107 4.50 15.57 35.05
N GLU A 108 3.67 14.74 34.43
CA GLU A 108 3.99 14.11 33.16
C GLU A 108 4.17 15.14 32.01
N TRP A 109 3.64 16.34 32.21
CA TRP A 109 3.71 17.46 31.29
C TRP A 109 4.91 18.39 31.54
N ASP A 110 5.74 18.11 32.55
CA ASP A 110 6.98 18.86 32.76
C ASP A 110 8.04 18.40 31.77
N ASN A 111 8.86 19.34 31.26
CA ASN A 111 10.07 19.08 30.51
C ASN A 111 11.12 20.19 30.80
N TYR A 112 12.35 19.95 30.36
CA TYR A 112 13.46 20.81 30.81
C TYR A 112 14.23 21.46 29.67
N GLY A 113 13.85 21.25 28.41
CA GLY A 113 14.54 21.89 27.31
C GLY A 113 14.07 21.50 25.92
N ILE A 114 14.88 21.89 24.95
CA ILE A 114 14.62 21.75 23.52
C ILE A 114 15.82 21.19 22.79
N ASP A 115 15.60 20.64 21.60
CA ASP A 115 16.65 20.19 20.71
C ASP A 115 16.74 21.09 19.49
N LEU A 116 17.97 21.40 19.09
CA LEU A 116 18.30 22.03 17.82
C LEU A 116 18.90 20.98 16.90
N LEU A 117 18.28 20.73 15.75
CA LEU A 117 18.70 19.71 14.80
C LEU A 117 19.02 20.33 13.44
N ARG A 118 20.03 19.76 12.76
CA ARG A 118 20.44 20.19 11.42
C ARG A 118 20.65 18.99 10.51
N SER A 119 20.24 19.14 9.24
CA SER A 119 20.42 18.15 8.18
C SER A 119 20.75 18.83 6.85
N ASP A 120 21.53 18.14 6.00
CA ASP A 120 21.77 18.56 4.62
C ASP A 120 20.88 17.81 3.63
N ASP A 121 20.16 16.76 4.07
CA ASP A 121 19.39 15.86 3.18
C ASP A 121 18.02 15.41 3.69
N LEU A 122 17.56 15.87 4.85
CA LEU A 122 16.32 15.46 5.55
C LEU A 122 16.36 14.02 6.12
N ILE A 123 17.45 13.29 5.94
CA ILE A 123 17.61 11.88 6.37
C ILE A 123 18.60 11.76 7.53
N HIS A 124 19.75 12.40 7.39
CA HIS A 124 20.82 12.36 8.39
C HIS A 124 20.83 13.64 9.20
N TRP A 125 20.69 13.52 10.51
CA TRP A 125 20.56 14.64 11.42
C TRP A 125 21.71 14.71 12.42
N THR A 126 22.12 15.91 12.74
CA THR A 126 22.96 16.23 13.91
C THR A 126 22.14 17.05 14.89
N SER A 127 22.36 16.90 16.17
CA SER A 127 21.57 17.57 17.21
C SER A 127 22.37 18.08 18.38
N LEU A 128 21.84 19.12 19.04
CA LEU A 128 22.25 19.61 20.33
C LEU A 128 21.01 19.79 21.22
N SER A 129 21.06 19.25 22.44
CA SER A 129 19.99 19.40 23.42
C SER A 129 20.39 20.48 24.44
N PHE A 130 19.48 21.42 24.66
CA PHE A 130 19.66 22.55 25.61
C PHE A 130 18.82 22.29 26.86
N ASP A 131 19.47 21.81 27.94
CA ASP A 131 18.84 21.58 29.25
C ASP A 131 18.84 22.88 30.06
N TYR A 132 17.71 23.54 30.16
CA TYR A 132 17.54 24.84 30.79
C TYR A 132 17.83 24.82 32.31
N ARG A 133 17.74 23.66 32.95
CA ARG A 133 18.13 23.51 34.37
C ARG A 133 19.61 23.81 34.61
N LYS A 134 20.43 23.77 33.57
CA LYS A 134 21.86 24.16 33.64
C LYS A 134 22.06 25.66 33.74
N GLY A 135 20.99 26.43 33.63
CA GLY A 135 20.98 27.89 33.79
C GLY A 135 21.76 28.62 32.71
N ASP A 136 22.33 29.78 33.12
CA ASP A 136 23.02 30.68 32.19
C ASP A 136 24.21 30.06 31.46
N ALA A 137 24.77 28.97 31.99
CA ALA A 137 25.98 28.33 31.45
C ALA A 137 25.79 27.73 30.06
N ILE A 138 24.55 27.41 29.67
CA ILE A 138 24.28 26.83 28.34
C ILE A 138 24.15 27.87 27.24
N PHE A 139 24.00 29.13 27.56
CA PHE A 139 23.77 30.21 26.61
C PHE A 139 25.04 30.94 26.20
N CYS A 140 25.09 31.41 24.96
CA CYS A 140 26.31 32.02 24.41
C CYS A 140 26.48 33.51 24.72
N ASP A 141 25.55 34.14 25.43
CA ASP A 141 25.53 35.57 25.79
C ASP A 141 25.56 35.77 27.30
N PRO A 142 26.68 35.49 27.98
CA PRO A 142 26.78 35.50 29.45
C PRO A 142 26.51 36.86 30.07
N GLN A 143 26.67 37.94 29.29
CA GLN A 143 26.44 39.33 29.74
C GLN A 143 24.95 39.74 29.69
N SER A 144 24.09 38.98 29.01
CA SER A 144 22.66 39.26 28.97
C SER A 144 22.01 38.95 30.32
N PRO A 145 21.00 39.75 30.74
CA PRO A 145 20.25 39.44 31.96
C PRO A 145 19.62 38.03 31.91
N SER A 146 19.64 37.34 33.05
CA SER A 146 18.91 36.08 33.19
C SER A 146 17.42 36.37 33.34
N PRO A 147 16.51 35.62 32.64
CA PRO A 147 15.07 35.76 32.86
C PRO A 147 14.62 35.24 34.23
N TYR A 148 15.40 34.34 34.84
CA TYR A 148 15.09 33.71 36.11
C TYR A 148 16.23 33.87 37.14
N LYS A 149 15.84 33.89 38.40
CA LYS A 149 16.76 33.82 39.54
C LYS A 149 17.21 32.39 39.79
N ASP A 150 16.27 31.46 39.66
CA ASP A 150 16.51 30.03 39.87
C ASP A 150 16.00 29.19 38.68
N TRP A 151 16.92 28.67 37.87
CA TRP A 151 16.59 27.80 36.74
C TRP A 151 16.20 26.38 37.18
N SER A 152 16.48 25.96 38.40
CA SER A 152 16.14 24.61 38.89
C SER A 152 14.63 24.42 39.06
N THR A 153 13.87 25.49 39.09
CA THR A 153 12.42 25.52 39.25
C THR A 153 11.67 25.58 37.92
N ILE A 154 12.40 25.63 36.81
CA ILE A 154 11.80 25.55 35.47
C ILE A 154 11.10 24.21 35.31
N ASN A 155 9.90 24.23 34.71
CA ASN A 155 9.11 23.03 34.55
C ASN A 155 8.55 22.82 33.16
N ARG A 156 8.61 23.84 32.27
CA ARG A 156 8.16 23.74 30.88
C ARG A 156 9.00 24.58 29.95
N VAL A 157 9.36 23.98 28.82
CA VAL A 157 9.91 24.64 27.62
C VAL A 157 9.29 23.91 26.42
N TRP A 158 8.19 24.43 25.89
CA TRP A 158 7.33 23.72 24.94
C TRP A 158 7.27 24.31 23.57
N ALA A 159 7.02 23.44 22.58
CA ALA A 159 6.64 23.77 21.21
C ALA A 159 7.51 24.85 20.57
N PRO A 160 8.83 24.64 20.48
CA PRO A 160 9.73 25.59 19.85
C PRO A 160 9.45 25.65 18.35
N GLN A 161 9.48 26.88 17.81
CA GLN A 161 9.39 27.12 16.37
C GLN A 161 10.51 28.05 15.90
N ILE A 162 10.70 28.17 14.58
CA ILE A 162 11.83 28.85 13.99
C ILE A 162 11.36 29.95 13.06
N PHE A 163 11.99 31.13 13.19
CA PHE A 163 11.87 32.23 12.24
C PHE A 163 13.26 32.73 11.87
N TRP A 164 13.61 32.78 10.57
CA TRP A 164 14.88 33.39 10.14
C TRP A 164 14.78 34.90 10.14
N ASP A 165 15.60 35.55 10.99
CA ASP A 165 15.71 37.03 11.05
C ASP A 165 17.03 37.46 10.41
N PRO A 166 17.04 38.00 9.20
CA PRO A 166 18.23 38.50 8.54
C PRO A 166 18.80 39.79 9.16
N HIS A 167 18.02 40.45 10.01
CA HIS A 167 18.37 41.76 10.61
C HIS A 167 18.99 41.64 12.00
N PHE A 168 18.93 40.47 12.63
CA PHE A 168 19.58 40.19 13.91
C PHE A 168 21.10 40.40 13.79
N VAL A 169 21.69 41.09 14.77
CA VAL A 169 23.13 41.35 14.81
C VAL A 169 23.74 40.72 16.04
N TRP A 170 24.66 39.80 15.81
CA TRP A 170 25.45 39.17 16.89
C TRP A 170 26.46 40.10 17.50
N PRO A 171 26.95 39.89 18.75
CA PRO A 171 27.93 40.74 19.40
C PRO A 171 29.25 40.89 18.63
N ASP A 172 29.62 39.91 17.81
CA ASP A 172 30.81 39.93 16.94
C ASP A 172 30.57 40.66 15.60
N GLY A 173 29.37 41.18 15.38
CA GLY A 173 28.98 41.93 14.18
C GLY A 173 28.44 41.05 13.03
N ASP A 174 28.38 39.74 13.18
CA ASP A 174 27.71 38.85 12.19
C ASP A 174 26.21 39.17 12.13
N LYS A 175 25.61 39.04 10.96
CA LYS A 175 24.19 39.36 10.72
C LYS A 175 23.39 38.12 10.40
N GLY A 176 22.17 38.09 10.89
CA GLY A 176 21.21 37.04 10.74
C GLY A 176 21.27 36.00 11.83
N GLY A 177 20.12 35.57 12.29
CA GLY A 177 19.95 34.55 13.32
C GLY A 177 18.61 33.85 13.19
N TYR A 178 18.54 32.65 13.66
CA TYR A 178 17.28 31.93 13.80
C TYR A 178 16.63 32.34 15.12
N MET A 179 15.55 33.07 15.09
CA MET A 179 14.70 33.30 16.26
C MET A 179 13.97 32.00 16.57
N ILE A 180 14.33 31.37 17.67
CA ILE A 180 13.63 30.21 18.22
C ILE A 180 12.67 30.75 19.28
N TYR A 181 11.37 30.58 19.09
CA TYR A 181 10.35 31.06 20.02
C TYR A 181 9.53 29.88 20.53
N TYR A 182 9.17 29.93 21.81
CA TYR A 182 8.59 28.80 22.55
C TYR A 182 7.84 29.30 23.78
N SER A 183 6.92 28.51 24.31
CA SER A 183 6.35 28.76 25.62
C SER A 183 7.26 28.21 26.72
N MET A 184 7.39 28.95 27.80
CA MET A 184 8.21 28.56 28.93
C MET A 184 7.53 28.97 30.24
N TRP A 185 7.69 28.13 31.25
CA TRP A 185 7.15 28.35 32.60
C TRP A 185 8.14 27.94 33.67
N ASN A 186 8.39 28.90 34.58
CA ASN A 186 9.09 28.65 35.84
C ASN A 186 8.09 28.69 36.99
N ARG A 187 7.79 27.55 37.58
CA ARG A 187 6.67 27.37 38.55
C ARG A 187 6.78 28.29 39.76
N ASP A 188 7.99 28.57 40.24
CA ASP A 188 8.23 29.31 41.48
C ASP A 188 8.34 30.84 41.23
N GLU A 189 8.57 31.26 39.98
CA GLU A 189 8.71 32.67 39.60
C GLU A 189 7.57 33.19 38.73
N GLU A 190 6.77 32.32 38.14
CA GLU A 190 5.70 32.69 37.20
C GLU A 190 4.39 31.94 37.53
N GLY A 191 3.25 32.54 37.21
CA GLY A 191 1.94 31.97 37.42
C GLY A 191 1.42 31.10 36.30
N TYR A 192 2.00 31.23 35.07
CA TYR A 192 1.51 30.58 33.85
C TYR A 192 2.59 30.56 32.77
N ASP A 193 2.35 29.80 31.70
CA ASP A 193 3.22 29.71 30.52
C ASP A 193 3.23 31.04 29.76
N ARG A 194 4.40 31.58 29.44
CA ARG A 194 4.62 32.82 28.67
C ARG A 194 5.39 32.51 27.40
N MET A 195 5.23 33.35 26.40
CA MET A 195 6.01 33.24 25.17
C MET A 195 7.36 33.91 25.31
N TYR A 196 8.41 33.13 25.05
CA TYR A 196 9.80 33.52 25.06
C TYR A 196 10.44 33.31 23.69
N TYR A 197 11.58 33.94 23.44
CA TYR A 197 12.42 33.70 22.29
C TYR A 197 13.90 33.75 22.64
N SER A 198 14.68 33.01 21.86
CA SER A 198 16.16 33.04 21.83
C SER A 198 16.61 33.09 20.39
N TYR A 199 17.86 33.50 20.14
CA TYR A 199 18.45 33.40 18.80
C TYR A 199 19.45 32.26 18.73
N ALA A 200 19.35 31.42 17.68
CA ALA A 200 20.38 30.47 17.31
C ALA A 200 21.24 31.02 16.16
N ASP A 201 22.54 30.67 16.18
CA ASP A 201 23.47 31.09 15.14
C ASP A 201 23.25 30.37 13.81
N LYS A 202 23.91 30.84 12.73
CA LYS A 202 23.80 30.23 11.40
C LYS A 202 24.19 28.75 11.34
N THR A 203 25.03 28.30 12.25
CA THR A 203 25.44 26.91 12.36
C THR A 203 24.46 26.06 13.17
N PHE A 204 23.47 26.70 13.81
CA PHE A 204 22.44 26.09 14.65
C PHE A 204 23.02 25.30 15.83
N THR A 205 24.08 25.90 16.45
CA THR A 205 24.82 25.28 17.55
C THR A 205 24.90 26.11 18.81
N LYS A 206 24.55 27.40 18.73
CA LYS A 206 24.55 28.34 19.87
C LYS A 206 23.13 28.86 20.08
N LEU A 207 22.81 29.17 21.33
CA LEU A 207 21.52 29.72 21.71
C LEU A 207 21.73 30.88 22.68
N THR A 208 21.09 32.02 22.45
CA THR A 208 21.08 33.15 23.39
C THR A 208 20.11 32.90 24.54
N LYS A 209 20.30 33.64 25.66
CA LYS A 209 19.35 33.58 26.78
C LYS A 209 17.91 33.90 26.34
N PRO A 210 16.91 33.27 26.95
CA PRO A 210 15.50 33.58 26.69
C PRO A 210 15.16 35.03 27.02
N ARG A 211 14.33 35.62 26.16
CA ARG A 211 13.70 36.93 26.34
C ARG A 211 12.21 36.82 26.16
N ILE A 212 11.42 37.58 26.94
CA ILE A 212 9.98 37.60 26.78
C ILE A 212 9.63 38.16 25.41
N LEU A 213 8.81 37.42 24.65
CA LEU A 213 8.27 37.85 23.36
C LEU A 213 7.06 38.76 23.60
N PHE A 214 6.13 38.32 24.43
CA PHE A 214 4.99 39.09 24.95
C PHE A 214 4.42 38.42 26.20
N ASP A 215 3.62 39.14 26.96
CA ASP A 215 2.89 38.68 28.13
C ASP A 215 1.52 39.40 28.18
N TRP A 216 0.46 38.63 27.98
CA TRP A 216 -0.92 39.12 28.01
C TRP A 216 -1.62 38.87 29.35
N GLY A 217 -0.90 38.41 30.36
CA GLY A 217 -1.41 38.15 31.70
C GLY A 217 -2.12 36.81 31.88
N TYR A 218 -1.99 35.88 30.91
CA TYR A 218 -2.52 34.53 30.99
C TYR A 218 -1.69 33.57 30.11
N ALA A 219 -1.91 32.25 30.32
CA ALA A 219 -1.15 31.22 29.62
C ALA A 219 -1.40 31.25 28.11
N THR A 220 -0.28 31.26 27.35
CA THR A 220 -0.25 31.17 25.89
C THR A 220 0.82 30.16 25.47
N ILE A 221 0.50 29.30 24.50
CA ILE A 221 1.37 28.24 23.98
C ILE A 221 1.23 28.12 22.46
N ASP A 222 2.13 27.37 21.82
CA ASP A 222 2.03 26.93 20.41
C ASP A 222 1.88 28.11 19.42
N ALA A 223 2.79 29.07 19.48
CA ALA A 223 2.83 30.16 18.51
C ALA A 223 3.37 29.68 17.15
N ASP A 224 2.79 30.18 16.05
CA ASP A 224 3.30 30.05 14.67
C ASP A 224 3.36 31.41 14.00
N ILE A 225 4.56 31.95 13.73
CA ILE A 225 4.78 33.28 13.20
C ILE A 225 5.12 33.24 11.72
N ASN A 226 4.37 34.01 10.92
CA ASN A 226 4.57 34.17 9.49
C ASN A 226 4.63 35.67 9.11
N TYR A 227 5.56 36.05 8.23
CA TYR A 227 5.56 37.37 7.62
C TYR A 227 4.75 37.33 6.34
N LEU A 228 3.79 38.24 6.20
CA LEU A 228 2.94 38.35 5.03
C LEU A 228 3.35 39.53 4.16
N GLU A 229 3.82 39.22 2.93
CA GLU A 229 4.12 40.27 1.95
C GLU A 229 2.86 41.06 1.52
N SER A 230 1.69 40.45 1.70
CA SER A 230 0.39 41.03 1.33
C SER A 230 0.02 42.29 2.10
N ASP A 231 0.50 42.47 3.34
CA ASP A 231 0.24 43.62 4.19
C ASP A 231 1.50 44.15 4.90
N GLY A 232 2.63 43.45 4.79
CA GLY A 232 3.90 43.85 5.40
C GLY A 232 3.97 43.66 6.91
N LEU A 233 3.09 42.80 7.48
CA LEU A 233 3.01 42.51 8.90
C LEU A 233 3.49 41.09 9.23
N TYR A 234 3.91 40.93 10.47
CA TYR A 234 4.07 39.60 11.08
C TYR A 234 2.70 39.16 11.62
N HIS A 235 2.30 37.94 11.26
CA HIS A 235 1.08 37.31 11.73
C HIS A 235 1.45 36.10 12.59
N MET A 236 0.80 35.97 13.73
CA MET A 236 1.00 34.87 14.66
C MET A 236 -0.33 34.13 14.88
N LEU A 237 -0.30 32.80 14.73
CA LEU A 237 -1.31 31.92 15.25
C LEU A 237 -0.88 31.50 16.65
N ILE A 238 -1.75 31.56 17.65
CA ILE A 238 -1.40 31.36 19.04
C ILE A 238 -2.51 30.63 19.81
N LYS A 239 -2.16 29.61 20.57
CA LYS A 239 -3.09 28.97 21.49
C LYS A 239 -3.23 29.81 22.76
N LYS A 240 -4.43 30.31 23.00
CA LYS A 240 -4.84 30.98 24.22
C LYS A 240 -5.46 29.98 25.20
N GLU A 241 -5.01 29.94 26.45
CA GLU A 241 -5.52 29.07 27.49
C GLU A 241 -6.47 29.77 28.45
N GLY A 242 -6.41 31.11 28.54
CA GLY A 242 -7.29 31.91 29.40
C GLY A 242 -8.58 32.35 28.65
N GLY A 243 -9.65 32.61 29.40
CA GLY A 243 -10.92 33.09 28.88
C GLY A 243 -11.67 32.06 28.05
N LYS A 244 -11.79 32.28 26.75
CA LYS A 244 -12.30 31.34 25.76
C LYS A 244 -11.10 30.65 25.11
N PRO A 245 -10.72 29.42 25.51
CA PRO A 245 -9.54 28.76 24.97
C PRO A 245 -9.68 28.42 23.51
N GLY A 246 -8.58 28.52 22.74
CA GLY A 246 -8.58 28.20 21.32
C GLY A 246 -7.38 28.82 20.62
N ILE A 247 -7.36 28.72 19.28
CA ILE A 247 -6.33 29.29 18.42
C ILE A 247 -6.81 30.66 17.94
N TYR A 248 -5.99 31.66 18.12
CA TYR A 248 -6.25 33.03 17.77
C TYR A 248 -5.19 33.61 16.85
N THR A 249 -5.47 34.73 16.17
CA THR A 249 -4.50 35.47 15.39
C THR A 249 -4.08 36.73 16.13
N ALA A 250 -2.80 37.08 16.02
CA ALA A 250 -2.26 38.35 16.45
C ALA A 250 -1.33 38.92 15.39
N THR A 251 -1.17 40.22 15.32
CA THR A 251 -0.31 40.87 14.31
C THR A 251 0.67 41.82 14.97
N SER A 252 1.81 42.07 14.33
CA SER A 252 2.80 43.04 14.72
C SER A 252 3.55 43.60 13.51
N GLU A 253 3.98 44.87 13.58
CA GLU A 253 4.96 45.44 12.64
C GLU A 253 6.39 44.94 12.90
N HIS A 254 6.63 44.40 14.09
CA HIS A 254 7.95 43.97 14.53
C HIS A 254 7.96 42.49 14.97
N LEU A 255 9.03 41.77 14.64
CA LEU A 255 9.14 40.37 14.93
C LEU A 255 9.17 40.04 16.44
N THR A 256 9.91 40.85 17.23
CA THR A 256 10.24 40.54 18.64
C THR A 256 9.49 41.38 19.65
N TYR A 257 8.61 42.28 19.23
CA TYR A 257 7.80 43.13 20.12
C TYR A 257 6.58 43.70 19.38
N GLY A 258 5.68 44.37 20.11
CA GLY A 258 4.50 45.00 19.51
C GLY A 258 3.32 44.06 19.27
N TRP A 259 3.35 42.84 19.76
CA TRP A 259 2.27 41.86 19.64
C TRP A 259 1.06 42.27 20.49
N GLY A 260 0.00 42.71 19.82
CA GLY A 260 -1.27 43.02 20.46
C GLY A 260 -2.02 41.76 20.93
N GLU A 261 -2.77 41.91 22.03
CA GLU A 261 -3.66 40.82 22.48
C GLU A 261 -4.77 40.56 21.44
N PRO A 262 -5.02 39.29 21.03
CA PRO A 262 -6.07 38.98 20.07
C PRO A 262 -7.45 39.27 20.63
N VAL A 263 -8.36 39.73 19.77
CA VAL A 263 -9.79 39.93 20.05
C VAL A 263 -10.60 38.69 19.68
N GLU A 264 -11.88 38.64 20.05
CA GLU A 264 -12.68 37.40 19.89
C GLU A 264 -12.95 37.04 18.43
N ASP A 265 -12.98 38.02 17.52
CA ASP A 265 -13.12 37.82 16.07
C ASP A 265 -11.86 37.28 15.38
N ASP A 266 -10.71 37.28 16.06
CA ASP A 266 -9.49 36.62 15.58
C ASP A 266 -9.49 35.10 15.77
N TYR A 267 -10.56 34.55 16.33
CA TYR A 267 -10.67 33.13 16.63
C TYR A 267 -10.65 32.24 15.39
N VAL A 268 -9.69 31.31 15.31
CA VAL A 268 -9.41 30.47 14.15
C VAL A 268 -10.13 29.13 14.20
N SER A 269 -10.29 28.52 15.37
CA SER A 269 -10.77 27.15 15.51
C SER A 269 -12.29 26.98 15.38
N PHE A 270 -13.04 28.05 15.17
CA PHE A 270 -14.47 28.17 14.85
C PHE A 270 -15.45 27.56 15.85
N GLU A 271 -15.08 26.52 16.55
CA GLU A 271 -16.00 25.76 17.37
C GLU A 271 -15.58 25.84 18.84
N GLY A 272 -15.84 26.96 19.50
CA GLY A 272 -15.42 27.27 20.88
C GLY A 272 -15.68 26.21 21.97
N LYS A 273 -16.18 25.03 21.60
CA LYS A 273 -16.31 23.85 22.46
C LYS A 273 -15.26 22.78 22.19
N LYS A 274 -14.52 22.86 21.07
CA LYS A 274 -13.51 21.89 20.71
C LYS A 274 -12.13 22.33 21.17
N LYS A 275 -11.37 21.42 21.74
CA LYS A 275 -10.02 21.68 22.19
C LYS A 275 -9.06 21.52 21.01
N CYS A 276 -8.45 22.62 20.57
CA CYS A 276 -7.52 22.71 19.47
C CYS A 276 -6.22 23.36 19.91
N GLU A 277 -5.10 22.92 19.35
CA GLU A 277 -3.76 23.48 19.59
C GLU A 277 -2.81 23.12 18.43
N GLY A 278 -1.54 23.52 18.51
CA GLY A 278 -0.49 23.10 17.61
C GLY A 278 -0.70 23.59 16.19
N SER A 279 -1.06 24.86 16.01
CA SER A 279 -1.31 25.44 14.69
C SER A 279 -0.03 25.65 13.89
N SER A 280 -0.12 25.40 12.58
CA SER A 280 0.92 25.71 11.61
C SER A 280 0.32 26.20 10.29
N ALA A 281 0.83 27.31 9.76
CA ALA A 281 0.34 27.88 8.52
C ALA A 281 1.32 27.64 7.36
N PHE A 282 0.77 27.34 6.18
CA PHE A 282 1.55 27.16 4.95
C PHE A 282 0.71 27.51 3.72
N GLN A 283 1.38 27.74 2.59
CA GLN A 283 0.72 28.01 1.31
C GLN A 283 0.89 26.85 0.36
N LEU A 284 -0.14 26.55 -0.44
CA LEU A 284 -0.03 25.58 -1.53
C LEU A 284 0.81 26.13 -2.69
N ILE A 285 1.39 25.25 -3.46
CA ILE A 285 2.18 25.57 -4.65
C ILE A 285 1.26 26.25 -5.68
N GLY A 286 1.61 27.48 -6.09
CA GLY A 286 0.83 28.26 -7.04
C GLY A 286 -0.45 28.90 -6.47
N ASP A 287 -0.61 28.91 -5.13
CA ASP A 287 -1.74 29.53 -4.44
C ASP A 287 -1.20 30.57 -3.43
N ASP A 288 -1.70 31.78 -3.45
CA ASP A 288 -1.33 32.85 -2.52
C ASP A 288 -2.16 32.85 -1.21
N THR A 289 -3.13 31.96 -1.14
CA THR A 289 -3.94 31.76 0.06
C THR A 289 -3.28 30.79 1.04
N TRP A 290 -3.61 30.93 2.32
CA TRP A 290 -3.01 30.13 3.39
C TRP A 290 -3.81 28.89 3.69
N ARG A 291 -3.12 27.88 4.23
CA ARG A 291 -3.68 26.72 4.91
C ARG A 291 -3.21 26.76 6.35
N VAL A 292 -4.16 26.62 7.27
CA VAL A 292 -3.90 26.55 8.70
C VAL A 292 -4.27 25.15 9.18
N ALA A 293 -3.27 24.41 9.59
CA ALA A 293 -3.45 23.06 10.12
C ALA A 293 -3.29 23.08 11.65
N TYR A 294 -4.05 22.25 12.35
CA TYR A 294 -4.03 22.16 13.80
C TYR A 294 -4.57 20.82 14.28
N ILE A 295 -4.24 20.42 15.52
CA ILE A 295 -4.82 19.24 16.15
C ILE A 295 -6.10 19.58 16.90
N GLU A 296 -7.13 18.76 16.69
CA GLU A 296 -8.33 18.71 17.53
C GLU A 296 -8.27 17.44 18.39
N TYR A 297 -8.27 17.59 19.72
CA TYR A 297 -8.11 16.51 20.66
C TYR A 297 -9.32 16.28 21.58
N SER A 298 -10.45 16.92 21.28
CA SER A 298 -11.71 16.79 22.02
C SER A 298 -12.43 15.48 21.75
N SER A 299 -12.10 14.79 20.64
CA SER A 299 -12.68 13.49 20.25
C SER A 299 -11.62 12.38 20.14
N LYS A 300 -12.07 11.13 20.06
CA LYS A 300 -11.21 9.98 19.74
C LYS A 300 -11.79 9.23 18.54
N PRO A 301 -10.97 8.94 17.48
CA PRO A 301 -9.56 9.35 17.33
C PRO A 301 -9.40 10.87 17.29
N ARG A 302 -8.20 11.36 17.58
CA ARG A 302 -7.82 12.76 17.42
C ARG A 302 -7.77 13.10 15.93
N HIS A 303 -8.16 14.32 15.59
CA HIS A 303 -8.18 14.80 14.22
C HIS A 303 -7.11 15.85 14.01
N TYR A 304 -6.32 15.72 12.94
CA TYR A 304 -5.48 16.80 12.46
C TYR A 304 -6.21 17.47 11.31
N ARG A 305 -6.60 18.73 11.53
CA ARG A 305 -7.51 19.48 10.66
C ARG A 305 -6.78 20.57 9.90
N ILE A 306 -7.32 20.93 8.77
CA ILE A 306 -6.81 22.01 7.93
C ILE A 306 -7.98 22.86 7.45
N CYS A 307 -7.86 24.19 7.59
CA CYS A 307 -8.76 25.16 6.98
C CYS A 307 -8.01 26.06 5.99
N LYS A 308 -8.75 26.63 5.06
CA LYS A 308 -8.24 27.65 4.12
C LYS A 308 -8.44 29.03 4.75
N ALA A 309 -7.43 29.90 4.63
CA ALA A 309 -7.51 31.31 4.92
C ALA A 309 -7.16 32.11 3.66
N ASP A 310 -7.55 33.36 3.59
CA ASP A 310 -7.19 34.27 2.50
C ASP A 310 -5.69 34.66 2.53
N LYS A 311 -5.24 35.49 1.61
CA LYS A 311 -3.84 35.93 1.54
C LYS A 311 -3.37 36.78 2.73
N TYR A 312 -4.31 37.26 3.55
CA TYR A 312 -4.06 38.03 4.78
C TYR A 312 -4.17 37.18 6.04
N LEU A 313 -4.17 35.84 5.89
CA LEU A 313 -4.34 34.85 6.97
C LEU A 313 -5.63 35.13 7.79
N ARG A 314 -6.73 35.43 7.09
CA ARG A 314 -8.07 35.72 7.63
C ARG A 314 -9.14 34.97 6.85
N ASN A 315 -10.41 35.11 7.24
CA ASN A 315 -11.56 34.50 6.56
C ASN A 315 -11.44 32.99 6.43
N PHE A 316 -11.33 32.32 7.57
CA PHE A 316 -11.11 30.88 7.65
C PHE A 316 -12.33 30.08 7.17
N SER A 317 -12.09 29.08 6.33
CA SER A 317 -13.12 28.15 5.87
C SER A 317 -13.43 27.08 6.94
N ASP A 318 -14.51 26.31 6.74
CA ASP A 318 -14.73 25.10 7.50
C ASP A 318 -13.52 24.15 7.36
N PRO A 319 -13.10 23.51 8.46
CA PRO A 319 -11.95 22.63 8.45
C PRO A 319 -12.28 21.26 7.81
N VAL A 320 -11.31 20.67 7.13
CA VAL A 320 -11.31 19.30 6.66
C VAL A 320 -10.21 18.51 7.34
N ASP A 321 -10.32 17.20 7.40
CA ASP A 321 -9.28 16.34 7.96
C ASP A 321 -8.11 16.19 6.97
N ILE A 322 -6.88 16.13 7.49
CA ILE A 322 -5.72 15.65 6.74
C ILE A 322 -5.83 14.12 6.67
N GLU A 323 -5.68 13.57 5.46
CA GLU A 323 -5.83 12.14 5.22
C GLU A 323 -4.47 11.43 5.03
N GLY A 324 -4.42 10.16 5.39
CA GLY A 324 -3.31 9.25 5.06
C GLY A 324 -2.10 9.32 6.00
N VAL A 325 -2.18 10.07 7.11
CA VAL A 325 -1.14 10.15 8.13
C VAL A 325 -1.49 9.29 9.32
N THR A 326 -0.53 8.52 9.79
CA THR A 326 -0.69 7.70 10.98
C THR A 326 -0.35 8.48 12.24
N GLY A 327 -1.33 8.62 13.13
CA GLY A 327 -1.16 9.29 14.42
C GLY A 327 -0.69 10.75 14.34
N PRO A 328 -1.32 11.60 13.49
CA PRO A 328 -0.90 12.97 13.30
C PRO A 328 -1.07 13.78 14.57
N GLN A 329 -0.05 14.53 14.91
CA GLN A 329 -0.01 15.44 16.06
C GLN A 329 0.63 16.77 15.63
N HIS A 330 0.84 17.69 16.60
CA HIS A 330 1.50 18.96 16.39
C HIS A 330 2.76 18.84 15.51
N GLY A 331 2.88 19.69 14.49
CA GLY A 331 3.99 19.69 13.54
C GLY A 331 3.95 20.88 12.59
N SER A 332 4.75 20.83 11.55
CA SER A 332 4.93 21.90 10.59
C SER A 332 4.99 21.39 9.14
N PHE A 333 4.81 22.31 8.20
CA PHE A 333 4.73 22.01 6.77
C PHE A 333 5.83 22.72 6.01
N MET A 334 6.44 22.01 5.05
CA MET A 334 7.45 22.58 4.16
C MET A 334 7.22 22.14 2.72
N ARG A 335 7.36 23.06 1.75
CA ARG A 335 7.37 22.70 0.33
C ARG A 335 8.66 21.98 -0.03
N LEU A 336 8.55 20.98 -0.90
CA LEU A 336 9.67 20.17 -1.40
C LEU A 336 9.88 20.35 -2.90
N THR A 337 11.14 20.33 -3.32
CA THR A 337 11.51 20.10 -4.71
C THR A 337 11.24 18.65 -5.10
N LYS A 338 11.26 18.36 -6.40
CA LYS A 338 11.06 17.00 -6.91
C LYS A 338 12.14 16.02 -6.42
N GLU A 339 13.37 16.49 -6.32
CA GLU A 339 14.53 15.72 -5.87
C GLU A 339 14.39 15.35 -4.39
N GLU A 340 14.01 16.30 -3.54
CA GLU A 340 13.78 16.10 -2.12
C GLU A 340 12.62 15.14 -1.86
N TYR A 341 11.50 15.36 -2.53
CA TYR A 341 10.33 14.48 -2.45
C TYR A 341 10.68 13.04 -2.82
N LYS A 342 11.34 12.84 -3.96
CA LYS A 342 11.74 11.51 -4.41
C LYS A 342 12.79 10.86 -3.51
N ARG A 343 13.71 11.65 -2.93
CA ARG A 343 14.69 11.15 -1.97
C ARG A 343 14.03 10.61 -0.72
N LEU A 344 13.10 11.36 -0.13
CA LEU A 344 12.32 10.93 1.04
C LEU A 344 11.39 9.74 0.70
N GLN A 345 10.73 9.76 -0.45
CA GLN A 345 9.90 8.65 -0.91
C GLN A 345 10.72 7.37 -1.08
N LYS A 346 11.91 7.47 -1.68
CA LYS A 346 12.83 6.33 -1.83
C LYS A 346 13.37 5.84 -0.48
N TRP A 347 13.69 6.75 0.41
CA TRP A 347 14.15 6.42 1.76
C TRP A 347 13.04 5.77 2.58
N GLY A 348 11.81 6.28 2.49
CA GLY A 348 10.63 5.72 3.15
C GLY A 348 10.18 4.38 2.57
N SER A 349 10.54 4.07 1.32
CA SER A 349 10.32 2.75 0.75
C SER A 349 11.42 1.80 1.24
N ALA A 350 11.07 0.97 2.21
CA ALA A 350 11.96 -0.10 2.65
C ALA A 350 12.42 -0.95 1.45
N PRO A 351 13.68 -1.34 1.33
CA PRO A 351 14.21 -2.03 0.17
C PRO A 351 13.44 -3.33 -0.07
N VAL A 352 12.97 -3.50 -1.30
CA VAL A 352 12.35 -4.75 -1.73
C VAL A 352 13.40 -5.86 -1.66
N ILE A 353 13.02 -6.98 -1.04
CA ILE A 353 13.85 -8.17 -0.99
C ILE A 353 13.57 -8.99 -2.25
N HIS A 354 14.63 -9.34 -2.98
CA HIS A 354 14.56 -10.20 -4.15
C HIS A 354 15.01 -11.62 -3.78
N ARG A 355 14.40 -12.62 -4.41
CA ARG A 355 14.68 -14.03 -4.18
C ARG A 355 14.80 -14.76 -5.50
N LEU A 356 15.90 -15.47 -5.69
CA LEU A 356 16.13 -16.42 -6.76
C LEU A 356 16.10 -17.83 -6.16
N GLU A 357 15.41 -18.76 -6.81
CA GLU A 357 15.25 -20.12 -6.27
C GLU A 357 15.42 -21.16 -7.37
N ALA A 358 16.22 -22.17 -7.08
CA ALA A 358 16.32 -23.39 -7.85
C ALA A 358 15.65 -24.52 -7.08
N GLU A 359 14.73 -25.24 -7.73
CA GLU A 359 13.89 -26.26 -7.12
C GLU A 359 13.94 -27.55 -7.92
N VAL A 360 14.00 -28.66 -7.23
CA VAL A 360 13.81 -30.01 -7.76
C VAL A 360 12.62 -30.67 -7.09
N ILE A 361 11.84 -31.36 -7.87
CA ILE A 361 10.61 -32.01 -7.45
C ILE A 361 10.64 -33.46 -7.96
N ASP A 362 10.36 -34.41 -7.08
CA ASP A 362 10.18 -35.83 -7.41
C ASP A 362 8.82 -36.27 -6.88
N GLY A 363 8.06 -36.99 -7.72
CA GLY A 363 6.71 -37.35 -7.36
C GLY A 363 6.10 -38.49 -8.17
N ALA A 364 4.85 -38.76 -7.85
CA ALA A 364 4.05 -39.80 -8.45
C ALA A 364 2.85 -39.21 -9.19
N VAL A 365 2.64 -39.70 -10.41
CA VAL A 365 1.42 -39.45 -11.18
C VAL A 365 0.26 -40.22 -10.55
N LEU A 366 -0.85 -39.50 -10.29
CA LEU A 366 -2.08 -40.11 -9.82
C LEU A 366 -2.88 -40.64 -11.03
N HIS A 367 -3.24 -41.92 -11.01
CA HIS A 367 -3.93 -42.54 -12.12
C HIS A 367 -5.40 -42.14 -12.16
N THR A 368 -5.71 -41.17 -12.97
CA THR A 368 -7.10 -40.66 -13.17
C THR A 368 -7.80 -41.29 -14.35
N ASN A 369 -7.10 -42.07 -15.16
CA ASN A 369 -7.68 -42.79 -16.29
C ASN A 369 -6.83 -44.06 -16.63
N ARG A 370 -7.45 -44.95 -17.42
CA ARG A 370 -6.83 -46.25 -17.81
C ARG A 370 -5.53 -46.10 -18.60
N TYR A 371 -5.34 -45.04 -19.36
CA TYR A 371 -4.12 -44.79 -20.12
C TYR A 371 -2.92 -44.64 -19.19
N LEU A 372 -3.07 -43.94 -18.06
CA LEU A 372 -2.05 -43.79 -17.03
C LEU A 372 -1.81 -45.13 -16.25
N GLU A 373 -2.82 -45.99 -16.16
CA GLU A 373 -2.72 -47.28 -15.49
C GLU A 373 -1.98 -48.35 -16.33
N GLY A 374 -1.65 -48.07 -17.58
CA GLY A 374 -0.92 -48.97 -18.46
C GLY A 374 -1.69 -49.45 -19.70
N TYR A 375 -2.91 -48.97 -19.93
CA TYR A 375 -3.61 -49.22 -21.19
C TYR A 375 -3.10 -48.25 -22.26
N ASN A 376 -1.82 -48.26 -22.49
CA ASN A 376 -1.07 -47.40 -23.40
C ASN A 376 -0.12 -48.26 -24.26
N PRO A 377 0.52 -47.69 -25.31
CA PRO A 377 1.37 -48.42 -26.26
C PRO A 377 2.53 -49.22 -25.62
N GLU A 378 3.10 -48.68 -24.56
CA GLU A 378 4.22 -49.33 -23.86
C GLU A 378 3.76 -50.38 -22.84
N VAL A 379 2.42 -50.51 -22.63
CA VAL A 379 1.83 -51.42 -21.63
C VAL A 379 2.48 -51.21 -20.25
N ARG A 380 2.75 -49.94 -19.91
CA ARG A 380 3.41 -49.55 -18.65
C ARG A 380 2.61 -48.50 -17.93
N THR A 381 2.51 -48.67 -16.61
CA THR A 381 1.95 -47.63 -15.72
C THR A 381 2.86 -46.43 -15.69
N MET A 382 2.26 -45.21 -15.79
CA MET A 382 2.97 -43.96 -15.74
C MET A 382 2.98 -43.43 -14.32
N ASN A 383 4.02 -43.74 -13.55
CA ASN A 383 4.11 -43.39 -12.13
C ASN A 383 5.04 -42.23 -11.84
N GLN A 384 6.04 -42.00 -12.71
CA GLN A 384 7.13 -41.06 -12.41
C GLN A 384 6.85 -39.67 -12.90
N TYR A 385 7.21 -38.71 -12.08
CA TYR A 385 7.23 -37.31 -12.37
C TYR A 385 8.46 -36.66 -11.72
N PHE A 386 9.31 -36.07 -12.53
CA PHE A 386 10.45 -35.32 -12.07
C PHE A 386 10.42 -33.91 -12.69
N THR A 387 10.70 -32.87 -11.90
CA THR A 387 10.66 -31.49 -12.41
C THR A 387 11.80 -30.70 -11.83
N THR A 388 12.35 -29.81 -12.66
CA THR A 388 13.26 -28.74 -12.25
C THR A 388 12.61 -27.39 -12.50
N ARG A 389 12.72 -26.48 -11.54
CA ARG A 389 12.13 -25.13 -11.63
C ARG A 389 13.17 -24.06 -11.30
N LEU A 390 13.09 -22.94 -12.01
CA LEU A 390 13.78 -21.71 -11.68
C LEU A 390 12.74 -20.62 -11.41
N LYS A 391 12.89 -19.96 -10.27
CA LYS A 391 11.90 -18.98 -9.79
C LYS A 391 12.58 -17.68 -9.40
N TYR A 392 11.95 -16.57 -9.75
CA TYR A 392 12.28 -15.24 -9.24
C TYR A 392 11.07 -14.69 -8.51
N SER A 393 11.28 -14.21 -7.30
CA SER A 393 10.24 -13.53 -6.52
C SER A 393 10.77 -12.30 -5.81
N PHE A 394 9.86 -11.48 -5.38
CA PHE A 394 10.12 -10.31 -4.55
C PHE A 394 9.12 -10.26 -3.40
N MET A 395 9.55 -9.66 -2.30
CA MET A 395 8.73 -9.43 -1.12
C MET A 395 9.04 -8.06 -0.52
N PRO A 396 8.07 -7.41 0.14
CA PRO A 396 8.34 -6.19 0.89
C PRO A 396 9.30 -6.47 2.05
N SER A 397 10.02 -5.45 2.49
CA SER A 397 10.86 -5.54 3.70
C SER A 397 10.03 -6.04 4.88
N PRO A 398 10.60 -6.87 5.79
CA PRO A 398 9.91 -7.33 7.00
C PRO A 398 9.35 -6.22 7.88
N ASP A 399 9.99 -5.05 7.86
CA ASP A 399 9.60 -3.88 8.65
C ASP A 399 8.45 -3.07 8.01
N SER A 400 8.05 -3.42 6.78
CA SER A 400 6.96 -2.73 6.09
C SER A 400 5.60 -3.18 6.59
N GLU A 401 4.64 -2.26 6.64
CA GLU A 401 3.23 -2.54 6.93
C GLU A 401 2.66 -3.67 6.05
N LYS A 402 2.99 -3.68 4.76
CA LYS A 402 2.59 -4.75 3.84
C LYS A 402 3.11 -6.13 4.24
N ALA A 403 4.36 -6.21 4.73
CA ALA A 403 4.92 -7.48 5.20
C ALA A 403 4.20 -7.97 6.47
N GLN A 404 3.83 -7.07 7.35
CA GLN A 404 3.08 -7.41 8.58
C GLN A 404 1.66 -7.86 8.26
N ILE A 405 0.92 -7.12 7.44
CA ILE A 405 -0.44 -7.47 7.00
C ILE A 405 -0.48 -8.83 6.33
N TYR A 406 0.41 -9.09 5.39
CA TYR A 406 0.40 -10.27 4.54
C TYR A 406 1.41 -11.35 4.97
N LYS A 407 1.91 -11.29 6.22
CA LYS A 407 2.80 -12.29 6.83
C LYS A 407 4.04 -12.61 5.98
N GLY A 408 4.69 -11.59 5.45
CA GLY A 408 5.87 -11.75 4.61
C GLY A 408 5.58 -12.44 3.27
N ALA A 409 4.40 -12.17 2.68
CA ALA A 409 4.05 -12.68 1.36
C ALA A 409 5.07 -12.28 0.30
N TYR A 410 5.43 -13.23 -0.53
CA TYR A 410 6.28 -13.06 -1.69
C TYR A 410 5.53 -13.47 -2.95
N GLN A 411 5.85 -12.88 -4.07
CA GLN A 411 5.26 -13.17 -5.37
C GLN A 411 6.29 -13.08 -6.47
N GLY A 412 6.07 -13.81 -7.56
CA GLY A 412 7.03 -13.86 -8.64
C GLY A 412 6.58 -14.64 -9.85
N ALA A 413 7.55 -14.96 -10.70
CA ALA A 413 7.37 -15.77 -11.88
C ALA A 413 8.41 -16.92 -11.90
N GLY A 414 8.00 -18.06 -12.46
CA GLY A 414 8.82 -19.24 -12.56
C GLY A 414 8.72 -19.93 -13.91
N LEU A 415 9.76 -20.70 -14.20
CA LEU A 415 9.83 -21.62 -15.34
C LEU A 415 10.08 -23.01 -14.80
N GLY A 416 9.40 -24.00 -15.35
CA GLY A 416 9.56 -25.41 -14.98
C GLY A 416 9.75 -26.30 -16.20
N TYR A 417 10.61 -27.28 -16.11
CA TYR A 417 10.74 -28.36 -17.07
C TYR A 417 10.27 -29.66 -16.42
N HIS A 418 9.21 -30.24 -16.96
CA HIS A 418 8.55 -31.41 -16.42
C HIS A 418 8.98 -32.69 -17.21
N HIS A 419 9.68 -33.58 -16.56
CA HIS A 419 10.05 -34.83 -17.13
C HIS A 419 8.99 -35.89 -16.73
N LEU A 420 8.28 -36.35 -17.74
CA LEU A 420 7.23 -37.36 -17.65
C LEU A 420 7.56 -38.54 -18.58
N ASN A 421 6.55 -39.32 -18.95
CA ASN A 421 6.70 -40.38 -19.94
C ASN A 421 6.70 -39.82 -21.36
N SER A 422 7.55 -40.34 -22.25
CA SER A 422 7.67 -39.93 -23.66
C SER A 422 6.36 -39.96 -24.42
N GLN A 423 5.40 -40.80 -24.04
CA GLN A 423 4.10 -40.93 -24.69
C GLN A 423 3.20 -39.70 -24.45
N ILE A 424 3.35 -39.00 -23.34
CA ILE A 424 2.58 -37.76 -23.01
C ILE A 424 3.41 -36.49 -23.17
N GLY A 425 4.73 -36.64 -23.36
CA GLY A 425 5.65 -35.54 -23.59
C GLY A 425 6.28 -34.96 -22.30
N ASN A 426 7.24 -34.03 -22.51
CA ASN A 426 7.97 -33.34 -21.44
C ASN A 426 7.72 -31.84 -21.56
N PRO A 427 6.63 -31.32 -21.01
CA PRO A 427 6.27 -29.92 -21.20
C PRO A 427 7.15 -28.96 -20.39
N VAL A 428 7.20 -27.71 -20.85
CA VAL A 428 7.77 -26.56 -20.12
C VAL A 428 6.64 -25.72 -19.60
N SER A 429 6.67 -25.34 -18.33
CA SER A 429 5.72 -24.42 -17.75
C SER A 429 6.31 -23.02 -17.55
N ALA A 430 5.44 -22.00 -17.73
CA ALA A 430 5.68 -20.63 -17.30
C ALA A 430 4.51 -20.21 -16.41
N TYR A 431 4.81 -19.71 -15.21
CA TYR A 431 3.78 -19.48 -14.20
C TYR A 431 4.10 -18.28 -13.32
N LEU A 432 3.05 -17.69 -12.77
CA LEU A 432 3.10 -16.77 -11.65
C LEU A 432 2.92 -17.56 -10.36
N PHE A 433 3.56 -17.13 -9.30
CA PHE A 433 3.44 -17.79 -8.00
C PHE A 433 3.42 -16.80 -6.85
N GLN A 434 2.88 -17.27 -5.75
CA GLN A 434 2.84 -16.55 -4.51
C GLN A 434 2.87 -17.50 -3.33
N GLY A 435 3.53 -17.07 -2.28
CA GLY A 435 3.55 -17.77 -1.02
C GLY A 435 3.63 -16.81 0.17
N ALA A 436 3.38 -17.38 1.35
CA ALA A 436 3.52 -16.64 2.61
C ALA A 436 3.82 -17.62 3.76
N THR A 437 4.21 -17.05 4.91
CA THR A 437 4.44 -17.82 6.13
C THR A 437 3.11 -18.16 6.81
N ILE A 438 2.85 -19.45 7.02
CA ILE A 438 1.73 -19.94 7.82
C ILE A 438 2.07 -19.72 9.31
N LYS A 439 3.27 -20.19 9.72
CA LYS A 439 3.70 -20.13 11.13
C LYS A 439 5.23 -20.14 11.24
N THR A 440 5.76 -19.23 12.02
CA THR A 440 7.16 -19.27 12.45
C THR A 440 7.31 -20.25 13.60
N LEU A 441 8.16 -21.27 13.42
CA LEU A 441 8.41 -22.33 14.38
C LEU A 441 9.62 -22.03 15.27
N SER A 442 10.63 -21.35 14.69
CA SER A 442 11.81 -20.82 15.40
C SER A 442 12.39 -19.65 14.61
N PRO A 443 13.37 -18.89 15.12
CA PRO A 443 14.00 -17.80 14.38
C PRO A 443 14.56 -18.19 13.01
N LYS A 444 14.91 -19.49 12.83
CA LYS A 444 15.46 -20.01 11.57
C LYS A 444 14.54 -20.96 10.82
N LEU A 445 13.39 -21.32 11.37
CA LEU A 445 12.50 -22.33 10.78
C LEU A 445 11.06 -21.81 10.72
N ALA A 446 10.45 -21.88 9.54
CA ALA A 446 9.06 -21.48 9.32
C ALA A 446 8.32 -22.46 8.43
N LEU A 447 7.05 -22.65 8.69
CA LEU A 447 6.11 -23.36 7.82
C LEU A 447 5.47 -22.35 6.87
N ASN A 448 5.58 -22.62 5.56
CA ASN A 448 5.12 -21.77 4.48
C ASN A 448 4.18 -22.53 3.56
N TYR A 449 3.33 -21.80 2.82
CA TYR A 449 2.61 -22.30 1.66
C TYR A 449 3.02 -21.54 0.40
N GLU A 450 2.78 -22.16 -0.76
CA GLU A 450 2.98 -21.55 -2.07
C GLU A 450 1.95 -22.10 -3.04
N TRP A 451 1.46 -21.29 -3.94
CA TRP A 451 0.63 -21.72 -5.05
C TRP A 451 1.17 -21.09 -6.35
N ASP A 452 1.09 -21.88 -7.42
CA ASP A 452 1.52 -21.52 -8.76
C ASP A 452 0.34 -21.56 -9.71
N PHE A 453 0.29 -20.64 -10.66
CA PHE A 453 -0.71 -20.62 -11.71
C PHE A 453 -0.09 -20.16 -13.02
N GLY A 454 -0.25 -20.97 -14.09
CA GLY A 454 0.36 -20.66 -15.38
C GLY A 454 -0.07 -21.60 -16.49
N VAL A 455 0.81 -21.75 -17.45
CA VAL A 455 0.61 -22.61 -18.62
C VAL A 455 1.78 -23.58 -18.77
N ALA A 456 1.51 -24.78 -19.30
CA ALA A 456 2.51 -25.76 -19.67
C ALA A 456 2.36 -26.11 -21.15
N TYR A 457 3.45 -26.03 -21.91
CA TYR A 457 3.50 -26.27 -23.35
C TYR A 457 4.49 -27.36 -23.70
N GLY A 458 4.19 -28.16 -24.72
CA GLY A 458 5.06 -29.24 -25.21
C GLY A 458 4.49 -30.64 -24.95
N TRP A 459 3.18 -30.75 -24.71
CA TRP A 459 2.50 -32.01 -24.62
C TRP A 459 2.42 -32.73 -25.97
N HIS A 460 2.51 -34.05 -25.96
CA HIS A 460 2.10 -34.90 -27.09
C HIS A 460 0.56 -34.98 -27.04
N SER A 461 -0.11 -34.15 -27.81
CA SER A 461 -1.57 -34.10 -27.81
C SER A 461 -2.19 -35.33 -28.49
N TYR A 462 -3.41 -35.66 -28.09
CA TYR A 462 -4.23 -36.67 -28.75
C TYR A 462 -4.33 -36.42 -30.25
N ASN A 463 -4.22 -37.48 -31.05
CA ASN A 463 -4.44 -37.51 -32.49
C ASN A 463 -5.42 -38.60 -32.84
N ALA A 464 -6.58 -38.25 -33.37
CA ALA A 464 -7.66 -39.18 -33.70
C ALA A 464 -7.28 -40.19 -34.79
N SER A 465 -6.31 -39.93 -35.65
CA SER A 465 -5.79 -40.81 -36.67
C SER A 465 -4.84 -41.88 -36.15
N ASP A 466 -4.34 -41.71 -34.90
CA ASP A 466 -3.42 -42.62 -34.25
C ASP A 466 -4.13 -43.40 -33.13
N ARG A 467 -4.40 -44.67 -33.35
CA ARG A 467 -5.08 -45.53 -32.36
C ARG A 467 -4.33 -45.66 -31.02
N VAL A 468 -3.12 -45.16 -30.97
CA VAL A 468 -2.18 -45.29 -29.87
C VAL A 468 -1.93 -43.97 -29.15
N SER A 469 -2.63 -42.91 -29.51
CA SER A 469 -2.37 -41.57 -29.02
C SER A 469 -2.82 -41.32 -27.58
N ASN A 470 -2.21 -40.32 -26.98
CA ASN A 470 -2.45 -39.85 -25.63
C ASN A 470 -3.94 -39.50 -25.36
N HIS A 471 -4.62 -40.31 -24.55
CA HIS A 471 -6.02 -40.10 -24.15
C HIS A 471 -6.16 -39.16 -22.92
N VAL A 472 -5.06 -38.61 -22.38
CA VAL A 472 -5.07 -37.78 -21.19
C VAL A 472 -5.26 -36.30 -21.53
N ILE A 473 -4.49 -35.79 -22.53
CA ILE A 473 -4.40 -34.37 -22.89
C ILE A 473 -4.58 -34.21 -24.40
N GLY A 474 -5.64 -33.52 -24.80
CA GLY A 474 -6.00 -33.26 -26.20
C GLY A 474 -5.36 -32.02 -26.82
N SER A 475 -4.47 -31.31 -26.12
CA SER A 475 -3.85 -30.07 -26.60
C SER A 475 -2.36 -30.01 -26.34
N LYS A 476 -1.62 -29.24 -27.16
CA LYS A 476 -0.18 -28.99 -26.94
C LYS A 476 0.09 -28.06 -25.75
N MET A 477 -0.92 -27.36 -25.25
CA MET A 477 -0.83 -26.43 -24.14
C MET A 477 -1.94 -26.71 -23.12
N THR A 478 -1.59 -26.67 -21.83
CA THR A 478 -2.52 -26.80 -20.70
C THR A 478 -2.37 -25.64 -19.73
N ALA A 479 -3.36 -25.40 -18.91
CA ALA A 479 -3.16 -24.71 -17.64
C ALA A 479 -2.25 -25.57 -16.75
N TYR A 480 -1.49 -24.91 -15.92
CA TYR A 480 -0.63 -25.47 -14.90
C TYR A 480 -0.99 -24.84 -13.56
N MET A 481 -1.28 -25.65 -12.58
CA MET A 481 -1.55 -25.25 -11.22
C MET A 481 -0.72 -26.12 -10.27
N ASP A 482 -0.20 -25.50 -9.21
CA ASP A 482 0.52 -26.21 -8.16
C ASP A 482 0.17 -25.60 -6.81
N PHE A 483 0.07 -26.42 -5.80
CA PHE A 483 -0.09 -25.99 -4.42
C PHE A 483 0.82 -26.79 -3.53
N GLY A 484 1.64 -26.14 -2.72
CA GLY A 484 2.59 -26.77 -1.83
C GLY A 484 2.63 -26.18 -0.44
N VAL A 485 3.02 -27.01 0.51
CA VAL A 485 3.34 -26.62 1.89
C VAL A 485 4.76 -27.09 2.18
N TYR A 486 5.58 -26.23 2.75
CA TYR A 486 6.99 -26.51 2.95
C TYR A 486 7.57 -25.88 4.21
N LEU A 487 8.60 -26.50 4.75
CA LEU A 487 9.45 -25.96 5.78
C LEU A 487 10.58 -25.15 5.13
N ARG A 488 10.69 -23.89 5.51
CA ARG A 488 11.77 -23.00 5.15
C ARG A 488 12.78 -22.94 6.27
N TRP A 489 13.99 -23.37 6.01
CA TRP A 489 15.11 -23.32 6.96
C TRP A 489 16.15 -22.28 6.51
N MET A 490 16.34 -21.25 7.31
CA MET A 490 17.33 -20.21 7.09
C MET A 490 18.74 -20.73 7.42
N LEU A 491 19.53 -21.02 6.38
CA LEU A 491 20.92 -21.47 6.52
C LEU A 491 21.85 -20.28 6.83
N SER A 492 21.63 -19.17 6.13
CA SER A 492 22.39 -17.91 6.30
C SER A 492 21.50 -16.71 5.99
N ARG A 493 22.06 -15.50 6.09
CA ARG A 493 21.36 -14.28 5.62
C ARG A 493 20.93 -14.35 4.15
N GLN A 494 21.73 -15.03 3.33
CA GLN A 494 21.50 -15.06 1.88
C GLN A 494 20.84 -16.35 1.39
N PHE A 495 20.86 -17.43 2.16
CA PHE A 495 20.39 -18.73 1.70
C PHE A 495 19.37 -19.37 2.65
N ASP A 496 18.27 -19.83 2.05
CA ASP A 496 17.30 -20.71 2.71
C ASP A 496 17.22 -22.05 1.97
N LEU A 497 17.08 -23.12 2.75
CA LEU A 497 16.75 -24.45 2.26
C LEU A 497 15.26 -24.69 2.50
N ASN A 498 14.54 -25.13 1.46
CA ASN A 498 13.11 -25.43 1.56
C ASN A 498 12.87 -26.91 1.27
N VAL A 499 12.07 -27.55 2.11
CA VAL A 499 11.67 -28.97 1.96
C VAL A 499 10.17 -29.06 2.18
N GLY A 500 9.44 -29.72 1.29
CA GLY A 500 8.00 -29.79 1.42
C GLY A 500 7.32 -30.79 0.48
N LEU A 501 6.00 -30.70 0.48
CA LEU A 501 5.12 -31.48 -0.37
C LEU A 501 4.35 -30.51 -1.28
N THR A 502 4.05 -30.99 -2.50
CA THR A 502 3.30 -30.23 -3.49
C THR A 502 2.37 -31.14 -4.29
N ALA A 503 1.28 -30.56 -4.78
CA ALA A 503 0.34 -31.21 -5.66
C ALA A 503 0.18 -30.35 -6.92
N SER A 504 0.46 -30.94 -8.09
CA SER A 504 0.33 -30.28 -9.38
C SER A 504 -0.84 -30.80 -10.17
N HIS A 505 -1.48 -29.93 -10.94
CA HIS A 505 -2.57 -30.26 -11.86
C HIS A 505 -2.33 -29.63 -13.22
N PHE A 506 -2.53 -30.44 -14.28
CA PHE A 506 -2.48 -30.00 -15.68
C PHE A 506 -3.80 -30.31 -16.37
N SER A 507 -4.41 -29.30 -16.97
CA SER A 507 -5.68 -29.46 -17.70
C SER A 507 -5.80 -28.40 -18.78
N ASN A 508 -6.42 -28.74 -19.91
CA ASN A 508 -6.67 -27.78 -20.98
C ASN A 508 -8.01 -27.02 -20.81
N GLY A 509 -8.75 -27.25 -19.73
CA GLY A 509 -9.98 -26.53 -19.45
C GLY A 509 -11.08 -26.78 -20.49
N ASN A 510 -11.16 -27.94 -21.09
CA ASN A 510 -12.07 -28.28 -22.18
C ASN A 510 -11.90 -27.49 -23.47
N THR A 511 -10.79 -26.74 -23.61
CA THR A 511 -10.47 -26.07 -24.89
C THR A 511 -10.11 -27.06 -26.00
N SER A 512 -9.81 -28.31 -25.63
CA SER A 512 -9.58 -29.46 -26.53
C SER A 512 -9.97 -30.76 -25.84
N MET A 513 -10.30 -31.78 -26.61
CA MET A 513 -10.61 -33.11 -26.11
C MET A 513 -9.57 -34.13 -26.60
N PRO A 514 -9.26 -35.15 -25.80
CA PRO A 514 -9.69 -35.42 -24.42
C PRO A 514 -9.07 -34.46 -23.40
N ASN A 515 -9.70 -34.33 -22.24
CA ASN A 515 -9.19 -33.57 -21.11
C ASN A 515 -9.42 -34.34 -19.81
N ALA A 516 -8.76 -35.50 -19.65
CA ALA A 516 -8.82 -36.24 -18.41
C ALA A 516 -8.05 -35.56 -17.25
N GLY A 517 -7.14 -34.63 -17.60
CA GLY A 517 -6.25 -33.97 -16.65
C GLY A 517 -5.14 -34.88 -16.12
N LEU A 518 -4.06 -34.29 -15.68
CA LEU A 518 -2.95 -34.98 -15.03
C LEU A 518 -2.75 -34.41 -13.63
N ASN A 519 -2.83 -35.25 -12.63
CA ASN A 519 -2.60 -34.92 -11.23
C ASN A 519 -1.32 -35.59 -10.73
N VAL A 520 -0.53 -34.87 -9.95
CA VAL A 520 0.75 -35.36 -9.41
C VAL A 520 0.85 -34.97 -7.94
N ALA A 521 1.32 -35.90 -7.11
CA ALA A 521 1.69 -35.62 -5.72
C ALA A 521 3.21 -35.79 -5.58
N SER A 522 3.89 -34.84 -4.99
CA SER A 522 5.35 -34.74 -5.03
C SER A 522 5.96 -34.22 -3.74
N ALA A 523 7.24 -34.60 -3.54
CA ALA A 523 8.14 -33.91 -2.62
C ALA A 523 8.97 -32.88 -3.35
N LYS A 524 9.24 -31.71 -2.70
CA LYS A 524 10.07 -30.64 -3.24
C LYS A 524 11.26 -30.35 -2.34
N LEU A 525 12.39 -30.04 -2.97
CA LEU A 525 13.60 -29.52 -2.35
C LEU A 525 14.06 -28.32 -3.14
N SER A 526 14.33 -27.19 -2.46
CA SER A 526 14.85 -26.01 -3.14
C SER A 526 15.86 -25.24 -2.32
N LEU A 527 16.73 -24.52 -3.01
CA LEU A 527 17.67 -23.56 -2.46
C LEU A 527 17.29 -22.16 -2.98
N ALA A 528 17.03 -21.25 -2.04
CA ALA A 528 16.67 -19.88 -2.33
C ALA A 528 17.79 -18.93 -1.93
N TYR A 529 18.19 -18.04 -2.86
CA TYR A 529 19.15 -16.97 -2.65
C TYR A 529 18.46 -15.61 -2.53
N TYR A 530 18.78 -14.84 -1.50
CA TYR A 530 18.16 -13.55 -1.19
C TYR A 530 19.11 -12.38 -1.44
N ILE A 531 18.59 -11.34 -2.09
CA ILE A 531 19.23 -10.04 -2.31
C ILE A 531 18.49 -9.01 -1.46
N ASN A 532 19.22 -8.14 -0.77
CA ASN A 532 18.70 -7.09 0.13
C ASN A 532 17.97 -7.60 1.38
N ARG A 533 18.22 -8.85 1.82
CA ARG A 533 17.65 -9.34 3.08
C ARG A 533 18.35 -8.67 4.26
N PRO A 534 17.64 -7.99 5.19
CA PRO A 534 18.24 -7.31 6.34
C PRO A 534 18.90 -8.29 7.33
N GLU A 535 19.88 -7.83 8.09
CA GLU A 535 20.63 -8.67 9.06
C GLU A 535 19.81 -9.10 10.26
N SER A 536 19.02 -8.20 10.79
CA SER A 536 18.06 -8.50 11.84
C SER A 536 16.67 -8.20 11.30
N ALA A 537 15.84 -9.23 11.16
CA ALA A 537 14.42 -9.05 11.20
C ALA A 537 14.03 -8.78 12.66
N SER A 538 14.40 -7.64 13.22
CA SER A 538 13.68 -7.12 14.37
C SER A 538 12.29 -6.77 13.84
N VAL A 539 11.40 -7.74 13.92
CA VAL A 539 9.99 -7.52 13.65
C VAL A 539 9.55 -6.45 14.66
N ARG A 540 9.57 -5.19 14.24
CA ARG A 540 8.86 -4.15 14.98
C ARG A 540 7.40 -4.54 14.88
N VAL A 541 6.84 -5.00 15.99
CA VAL A 541 5.43 -5.31 16.08
C VAL A 541 4.70 -3.98 16.24
N SER A 542 4.55 -3.27 15.12
CA SER A 542 3.60 -2.16 15.08
C SER A 542 2.19 -2.72 15.06
N PRO A 543 1.22 -2.13 15.77
CA PRO A 543 -0.17 -2.54 15.62
C PRO A 543 -0.57 -2.43 14.16
N LEU A 544 -1.24 -3.47 13.63
CA LEU A 544 -1.75 -3.46 12.27
C LEU A 544 -2.66 -2.24 12.08
N PRO A 545 -2.60 -1.57 10.92
CA PRO A 545 -3.49 -0.45 10.63
C PRO A 545 -4.95 -0.86 10.81
N LEU A 546 -5.76 0.04 11.31
CA LEU A 546 -7.19 -0.18 11.46
C LEU A 546 -7.81 -0.41 10.07
N PHE A 547 -8.44 -1.55 9.89
CA PHE A 547 -9.16 -1.86 8.67
C PHE A 547 -10.62 -1.41 8.83
N GLU A 548 -11.04 -0.45 8.02
CA GLU A 548 -12.45 -0.10 7.93
C GLU A 548 -13.19 -1.09 7.04
N LYS A 549 -14.12 -1.82 7.62
CA LYS A 549 -15.01 -2.72 6.89
C LYS A 549 -15.89 -1.92 5.94
N HIS A 550 -15.98 -2.33 4.69
CA HIS A 550 -16.76 -1.62 3.68
C HIS A 550 -17.27 -2.54 2.58
N TRP A 551 -18.26 -2.07 1.84
CA TRP A 551 -18.75 -2.74 0.65
C TRP A 551 -17.99 -2.27 -0.59
N SER A 552 -17.71 -3.20 -1.48
CA SER A 552 -17.25 -2.95 -2.85
C SER A 552 -18.01 -3.84 -3.81
N THR A 553 -18.11 -3.47 -5.09
CA THR A 553 -18.76 -4.29 -6.11
C THR A 553 -17.83 -4.47 -7.28
N ASP A 554 -17.47 -5.72 -7.59
CA ASP A 554 -16.69 -6.06 -8.76
C ASP A 554 -17.63 -6.44 -9.90
N VAL A 555 -17.45 -5.83 -11.07
CA VAL A 555 -18.09 -6.22 -12.32
C VAL A 555 -17.00 -6.82 -13.22
N VAL A 556 -17.17 -8.08 -13.59
CA VAL A 556 -16.22 -8.83 -14.42
C VAL A 556 -16.89 -9.17 -15.73
N LEU A 557 -16.31 -8.75 -16.84
CA LEU A 557 -16.67 -9.21 -18.18
C LEU A 557 -15.64 -10.25 -18.61
N PHE A 558 -16.11 -11.44 -18.99
CA PHE A 558 -15.25 -12.54 -19.39
C PHE A 558 -15.70 -13.24 -20.66
N GLY A 559 -14.77 -13.90 -21.32
CA GLY A 559 -15.02 -14.77 -22.46
C GLY A 559 -14.12 -16.01 -22.39
N GLY A 560 -14.49 -16.99 -23.19
CA GLY A 560 -13.74 -18.23 -23.33
C GLY A 560 -14.20 -19.02 -24.52
N TRP A 561 -13.60 -20.16 -24.73
CA TRP A 561 -14.03 -21.13 -25.75
C TRP A 561 -13.88 -22.53 -25.19
N LYS A 562 -14.69 -23.42 -25.71
CA LYS A 562 -14.61 -24.85 -25.35
C LYS A 562 -14.93 -25.74 -26.52
N LYS A 563 -14.50 -27.00 -26.44
CA LYS A 563 -14.94 -28.09 -27.28
C LYS A 563 -15.95 -28.94 -26.53
N ARG A 564 -16.80 -29.61 -27.25
CA ARG A 564 -17.80 -30.52 -26.69
C ARG A 564 -17.51 -31.94 -27.14
N GLY A 565 -17.67 -32.91 -26.27
CA GLY A 565 -17.72 -34.32 -26.56
C GLY A 565 -19.16 -34.76 -26.72
N ALA A 566 -19.43 -35.71 -27.59
CA ALA A 566 -20.70 -36.43 -27.68
C ALA A 566 -20.43 -37.89 -27.27
N GLU A 567 -21.23 -38.41 -26.35
CA GLU A 567 -21.24 -39.83 -26.01
C GLU A 567 -22.22 -40.53 -26.89
N THR A 568 -21.75 -41.62 -27.54
CA THR A 568 -22.57 -42.50 -28.36
C THR A 568 -22.39 -43.95 -27.89
N ALA A 569 -23.22 -44.87 -28.35
CA ALA A 569 -23.06 -46.29 -28.06
C ALA A 569 -21.74 -46.87 -28.52
N LEU A 570 -20.97 -46.17 -29.37
CA LEU A 570 -19.66 -46.60 -29.91
C LEU A 570 -18.48 -45.89 -29.20
N GLY A 571 -18.74 -45.01 -28.19
CA GLY A 571 -17.71 -44.30 -27.44
C GLY A 571 -17.91 -42.78 -27.45
N SER A 572 -16.96 -42.06 -26.82
CA SER A 572 -16.95 -40.63 -26.75
C SER A 572 -16.21 -40.01 -27.95
N TYR A 573 -16.83 -39.14 -28.68
CA TYR A 573 -16.26 -38.42 -29.82
C TYR A 573 -16.14 -36.94 -29.53
N ALA A 574 -15.01 -36.32 -29.92
CA ALA A 574 -14.90 -34.88 -29.94
C ALA A 574 -15.61 -34.30 -31.16
N LEU A 575 -16.55 -33.40 -30.94
CA LEU A 575 -17.13 -32.62 -32.02
C LEU A 575 -16.10 -31.64 -32.59
N SER A 576 -16.02 -31.45 -33.90
CA SER A 576 -14.99 -30.60 -34.55
C SER A 576 -15.17 -29.13 -34.25
N GLY A 577 -16.35 -28.70 -33.86
CA GLY A 577 -16.70 -27.31 -33.59
C GLY A 577 -15.99 -26.73 -32.36
N THR A 578 -15.72 -25.43 -32.40
CA THR A 578 -15.28 -24.63 -31.22
C THR A 578 -16.40 -23.68 -30.84
N TYR A 579 -16.82 -23.71 -29.58
CA TYR A 579 -17.99 -22.97 -29.09
C TYR A 579 -17.54 -21.84 -28.16
N GLY A 580 -17.98 -20.62 -28.45
CA GLY A 580 -17.71 -19.45 -27.64
C GLY A 580 -18.58 -19.40 -26.38
N VAL A 581 -18.00 -18.89 -25.31
CA VAL A 581 -18.67 -18.54 -24.05
C VAL A 581 -18.38 -17.08 -23.77
N VAL A 582 -19.38 -16.30 -23.38
CA VAL A 582 -19.23 -14.91 -22.93
C VAL A 582 -20.16 -14.67 -21.76
N GLY A 583 -19.67 -13.95 -20.74
CA GLY A 583 -20.45 -13.74 -19.56
C GLY A 583 -20.03 -12.52 -18.72
N VAL A 584 -20.86 -12.27 -17.72
CA VAL A 584 -20.65 -11.19 -16.75
C VAL A 584 -20.91 -11.73 -15.34
N ASN A 585 -20.04 -11.33 -14.40
CA ASN A 585 -20.27 -11.53 -12.97
C ASN A 585 -20.42 -10.15 -12.31
N VAL A 586 -21.40 -10.01 -11.45
CA VAL A 586 -21.59 -8.84 -10.60
C VAL A 586 -21.47 -9.27 -9.15
N ASN A 587 -20.36 -8.89 -8.51
CA ASN A 587 -19.94 -9.41 -7.22
C ASN A 587 -19.98 -8.31 -6.14
N PRO A 588 -21.09 -8.08 -5.42
CA PRO A 588 -21.09 -7.30 -4.19
C PRO A 588 -20.29 -8.06 -3.11
N MET A 589 -19.21 -7.44 -2.63
CA MET A 589 -18.28 -8.00 -1.67
C MET A 589 -18.20 -7.15 -0.42
N TYR A 590 -18.28 -7.76 0.73
CA TYR A 590 -18.03 -7.14 2.03
C TYR A 590 -16.58 -7.41 2.43
N ASN A 591 -15.77 -6.35 2.48
CA ASN A 591 -14.36 -6.41 2.84
C ASN A 591 -14.26 -6.47 4.37
N LEU A 592 -13.92 -7.65 4.91
CA LEU A 592 -13.89 -7.92 6.35
C LEU A 592 -12.59 -7.48 7.02
N ASN A 593 -11.48 -7.64 6.32
CA ASN A 593 -10.15 -7.27 6.77
C ASN A 593 -9.21 -7.15 5.56
N HIS A 594 -7.93 -6.92 5.79
CA HIS A 594 -6.92 -6.74 4.73
C HIS A 594 -6.79 -7.91 3.75
N TRP A 595 -7.18 -9.13 4.14
CA TRP A 595 -6.93 -10.37 3.37
C TRP A 595 -8.18 -11.22 3.10
N LEU A 596 -9.35 -10.87 3.63
CA LEU A 596 -10.58 -11.65 3.44
C LEU A 596 -11.77 -10.76 3.06
N ASN A 597 -12.34 -11.05 1.91
CA ASN A 597 -13.62 -10.51 1.48
C ASN A 597 -14.62 -11.65 1.34
N LEU A 598 -15.87 -11.42 1.74
CA LEU A 598 -16.98 -12.34 1.54
C LEU A 598 -18.12 -11.62 0.83
N GLY A 599 -18.85 -12.35 -0.01
CA GLY A 599 -19.95 -11.75 -0.74
C GLY A 599 -20.79 -12.74 -1.52
N ALA A 600 -21.53 -12.20 -2.46
CA ALA A 600 -22.33 -12.95 -3.40
C ALA A 600 -22.01 -12.50 -4.82
N SER A 601 -22.44 -13.27 -5.81
CA SER A 601 -22.35 -12.89 -7.21
C SER A 601 -23.63 -13.25 -7.95
N LEU A 602 -24.04 -12.36 -8.85
CA LEU A 602 -24.94 -12.70 -9.94
C LEU A 602 -24.07 -13.06 -11.13
N ASP A 603 -24.15 -14.32 -11.57
CA ASP A 603 -23.33 -14.91 -12.64
C ASP A 603 -24.22 -15.17 -13.85
N MET A 604 -23.93 -14.52 -14.98
CA MET A 604 -24.68 -14.68 -16.21
C MET A 604 -23.73 -14.95 -17.35
N TYR A 605 -24.04 -15.95 -18.17
CA TYR A 605 -23.25 -16.22 -19.37
C TYR A 605 -24.07 -16.89 -20.49
N TYR A 606 -23.63 -16.63 -21.69
CA TYR A 606 -24.09 -17.26 -22.92
C TYR A 606 -23.07 -18.35 -23.29
N ASP A 607 -23.57 -19.57 -23.56
CA ASP A 607 -22.77 -20.71 -23.98
C ASP A 607 -23.33 -21.26 -25.32
N HIS A 608 -22.59 -21.00 -26.38
CA HIS A 608 -22.97 -21.42 -27.72
C HIS A 608 -23.11 -22.95 -27.88
N SER A 609 -22.48 -23.74 -27.00
CA SER A 609 -22.57 -25.21 -27.00
C SER A 609 -23.79 -25.77 -26.27
N ALA A 610 -24.55 -24.92 -25.55
CA ALA A 610 -25.65 -25.37 -24.74
C ALA A 610 -26.85 -25.78 -25.59
N ASN A 611 -27.49 -26.91 -25.22
CA ASN A 611 -28.71 -27.41 -25.85
C ASN A 611 -28.64 -27.66 -27.37
N LEU A 612 -27.45 -27.89 -27.90
CA LEU A 612 -27.30 -28.40 -29.26
C LEU A 612 -27.99 -29.77 -29.39
N LYS A 613 -28.82 -29.97 -30.38
CA LYS A 613 -29.50 -31.23 -30.66
C LYS A 613 -28.95 -31.83 -31.94
N ALA A 614 -28.66 -33.12 -31.92
CA ALA A 614 -28.44 -33.88 -33.13
C ALA A 614 -29.82 -34.17 -33.81
N GLU A 615 -29.92 -33.93 -35.07
CA GLU A 615 -31.09 -34.41 -35.82
C GLU A 615 -30.94 -35.89 -36.11
N ASP A 616 -31.95 -36.65 -35.70
CA ASP A 616 -32.06 -38.02 -36.17
C ASP A 616 -32.18 -38.03 -37.70
N PRO A 617 -31.49 -38.91 -38.41
CA PRO A 617 -31.64 -39.01 -39.85
C PRO A 617 -33.10 -39.31 -40.15
N GLU A 618 -33.77 -38.43 -40.88
CA GLU A 618 -35.08 -38.79 -41.43
C GLU A 618 -34.95 -40.11 -42.20
N PRO A 619 -35.78 -41.13 -41.90
CA PRO A 619 -35.78 -42.33 -42.69
C PRO A 619 -36.09 -41.93 -44.14
N LYS A 620 -35.08 -41.98 -45.01
CA LYS A 620 -35.32 -41.82 -46.41
C LYS A 620 -36.35 -42.91 -46.81
N PRO A 621 -37.46 -42.54 -47.52
CA PRO A 621 -38.33 -43.57 -48.05
C PRO A 621 -37.46 -44.50 -48.86
N GLY A 622 -37.54 -45.78 -48.53
CA GLY A 622 -36.78 -46.80 -49.24
C GLY A 622 -37.10 -46.73 -50.73
N PRO A 623 -36.12 -46.97 -51.61
CA PRO A 623 -36.39 -47.01 -53.05
C PRO A 623 -37.47 -48.03 -53.32
N GLU A 624 -38.49 -47.62 -54.03
CA GLU A 624 -39.39 -48.59 -54.64
C GLU A 624 -38.54 -49.62 -55.41
N ILE A 625 -38.64 -50.87 -54.98
CA ILE A 625 -37.87 -51.95 -55.59
C ILE A 625 -38.48 -52.20 -56.94
N ASP A 626 -37.92 -51.62 -57.97
CA ASP A 626 -38.22 -52.04 -59.38
C ASP A 626 -37.31 -53.24 -59.68
N ALA A 627 -37.92 -54.39 -59.83
CA ALA A 627 -37.27 -55.67 -60.04
C ALA A 627 -36.63 -55.68 -61.43
N GLY A 628 -35.36 -55.24 -61.54
CA GLY A 628 -34.70 -55.40 -62.84
C GLY A 628 -33.49 -54.50 -63.15
N ALA A 629 -32.74 -53.97 -62.23
CA ALA A 629 -31.52 -53.29 -62.60
C ALA A 629 -30.31 -53.75 -61.70
N GLU A 630 -29.21 -54.06 -62.36
CA GLU A 630 -27.91 -54.43 -61.72
C GLU A 630 -27.46 -53.31 -60.76
N SER A 631 -27.09 -53.74 -59.57
CA SER A 631 -26.71 -52.86 -58.49
C SER A 631 -25.35 -52.21 -58.72
N GLU A 632 -25.31 -50.97 -59.17
CA GLU A 632 -24.21 -50.08 -58.89
C GLU A 632 -24.20 -49.80 -57.36
N LYS A 633 -23.10 -50.16 -56.65
CA LYS A 633 -22.86 -49.75 -55.27
C LYS A 633 -22.81 -48.24 -55.20
N LYS A 634 -23.94 -47.60 -54.87
CA LYS A 634 -23.90 -46.21 -54.42
C LYS A 634 -23.16 -46.14 -53.11
N GLU A 635 -22.00 -45.46 -53.09
CA GLU A 635 -21.33 -45.06 -51.87
C GLU A 635 -22.34 -44.35 -50.97
N GLU A 636 -22.64 -44.94 -49.84
CA GLU A 636 -23.40 -44.26 -48.77
C GLU A 636 -22.58 -43.06 -48.31
N VAL A 637 -22.99 -41.85 -48.66
CA VAL A 637 -22.39 -40.63 -48.13
C VAL A 637 -22.71 -40.64 -46.65
N VAL A 638 -21.75 -41.09 -45.84
CA VAL A 638 -21.81 -40.99 -44.38
C VAL A 638 -21.73 -39.50 -44.04
N VAL A 639 -22.88 -38.87 -43.89
CA VAL A 639 -22.99 -37.48 -43.41
C VAL A 639 -22.41 -37.46 -41.99
N SER A 640 -21.40 -36.66 -41.77
CA SER A 640 -20.77 -36.59 -40.46
C SER A 640 -21.77 -36.15 -39.38
N PRO A 641 -21.67 -36.63 -38.15
CA PRO A 641 -22.57 -36.23 -37.07
C PRO A 641 -22.62 -34.73 -36.83
N GLU A 642 -21.63 -34.00 -37.30
CA GLU A 642 -21.46 -32.56 -37.16
C GLU A 642 -22.36 -31.73 -38.07
N ASP A 643 -22.66 -32.23 -39.25
CA ASP A 643 -23.57 -31.57 -40.22
C ASP A 643 -25.04 -31.63 -39.78
N ARG A 644 -25.32 -32.35 -38.67
CA ARG A 644 -26.66 -32.58 -38.12
C ARG A 644 -26.95 -31.85 -36.81
N LEU A 645 -26.06 -30.98 -36.34
CA LEU A 645 -26.28 -30.22 -35.09
C LEU A 645 -27.08 -28.95 -35.37
N ARG A 646 -28.27 -28.83 -34.78
CA ARG A 646 -29.04 -27.59 -34.78
C ARG A 646 -28.86 -26.84 -33.47
N ALA A 647 -28.50 -25.56 -33.58
CA ALA A 647 -28.48 -24.64 -32.45
C ALA A 647 -29.93 -24.27 -32.07
N PRO A 648 -30.28 -24.28 -30.80
CA PRO A 648 -31.57 -23.81 -30.31
C PRO A 648 -31.66 -22.28 -30.43
N SER A 649 -32.82 -21.70 -30.13
CA SER A 649 -32.96 -20.26 -29.97
C SER A 649 -31.98 -19.74 -28.92
N TRP A 650 -31.37 -18.59 -29.14
CA TRP A 650 -30.29 -18.02 -28.30
C TRP A 650 -30.60 -17.98 -26.80
N TYR A 651 -31.85 -17.69 -26.40
CA TYR A 651 -32.27 -17.64 -25.00
C TYR A 651 -32.16 -18.99 -24.26
N ARG A 652 -32.14 -20.11 -25.02
CA ARG A 652 -31.89 -21.47 -24.48
C ARG A 652 -30.40 -21.76 -24.29
N GLN A 653 -29.54 -20.82 -24.61
CA GLN A 653 -28.12 -20.90 -24.44
C GLN A 653 -27.62 -19.95 -23.36
N VAL A 654 -28.53 -19.23 -22.68
CA VAL A 654 -28.24 -18.32 -21.56
C VAL A 654 -28.44 -19.04 -20.24
N THR A 655 -27.49 -18.83 -19.34
CA THR A 655 -27.49 -19.35 -17.98
C THR A 655 -27.37 -18.18 -17.03
N ALA A 656 -28.13 -18.21 -15.94
CA ALA A 656 -27.99 -17.27 -14.84
C ALA A 656 -28.08 -17.98 -13.50
N GLY A 657 -27.20 -17.62 -12.59
CA GLY A 657 -27.11 -18.20 -11.27
C GLY A 657 -26.68 -17.18 -10.21
N VAL A 658 -26.80 -17.59 -8.97
CA VAL A 658 -26.27 -16.84 -7.82
C VAL A 658 -25.25 -17.71 -7.11
N SER A 659 -24.13 -17.12 -6.75
CA SER A 659 -23.08 -17.80 -6.00
C SER A 659 -22.66 -17.02 -4.74
N PHE A 660 -22.26 -17.77 -3.70
CA PHE A 660 -21.47 -17.24 -2.61
C PHE A 660 -20.05 -17.05 -3.08
N ARG A 661 -19.39 -15.97 -2.65
CA ARG A 661 -18.01 -15.66 -3.02
C ARG A 661 -17.15 -15.45 -1.78
N ALA A 662 -15.95 -16.00 -1.83
CA ALA A 662 -14.87 -15.74 -0.87
C ALA A 662 -13.62 -15.31 -1.62
N GLU A 663 -12.99 -14.24 -1.17
CA GLU A 663 -11.72 -13.76 -1.74
C GLU A 663 -10.62 -13.76 -0.70
N TYR A 664 -9.51 -14.36 -1.07
CA TYR A 664 -8.25 -14.23 -0.35
C TYR A 664 -7.39 -13.18 -1.05
N VAL A 665 -7.31 -12.01 -0.41
CA VAL A 665 -6.67 -10.81 -0.98
C VAL A 665 -5.20 -10.79 -0.60
N MET A 666 -4.35 -10.57 -1.58
CA MET A 666 -2.90 -10.44 -1.43
C MET A 666 -2.41 -9.19 -2.18
N PRO A 667 -1.15 -8.75 -2.04
CA PRO A 667 -0.71 -7.46 -2.57
C PRO A 667 -0.97 -7.21 -4.05
N TYR A 668 -0.81 -8.25 -4.89
CA TYR A 668 -0.98 -8.15 -6.35
C TYR A 668 -1.98 -9.15 -6.91
N PHE A 669 -2.26 -10.21 -6.18
CA PHE A 669 -3.14 -11.30 -6.59
C PHE A 669 -4.27 -11.44 -5.58
N THR A 670 -5.44 -11.82 -6.07
CA THR A 670 -6.58 -12.20 -5.24
C THR A 670 -7.13 -13.51 -5.78
N ILE A 671 -7.25 -14.51 -4.94
CA ILE A 671 -7.93 -15.75 -5.28
C ILE A 671 -9.40 -15.56 -4.94
N ASN A 672 -10.26 -15.76 -5.93
CA ASN A 672 -11.71 -15.74 -5.77
C ASN A 672 -12.24 -17.17 -5.91
N PHE A 673 -12.95 -17.61 -4.91
CA PHE A 673 -13.64 -18.88 -4.88
C PHE A 673 -15.14 -18.64 -4.81
N GLY A 674 -15.91 -19.38 -5.62
CA GLY A 674 -17.36 -19.27 -5.68
C GLY A 674 -18.03 -20.63 -5.71
N ILE A 675 -19.17 -20.73 -5.02
CA ILE A 675 -20.10 -21.86 -5.11
C ILE A 675 -21.49 -21.31 -5.34
N GLY A 676 -22.16 -21.77 -6.39
CA GLY A 676 -23.45 -21.25 -6.79
C GLY A 676 -24.41 -22.29 -7.35
N HIS A 677 -25.62 -21.80 -7.62
CA HIS A 677 -26.66 -22.59 -8.26
C HIS A 677 -27.36 -21.77 -9.34
N ASN A 678 -27.59 -22.39 -10.51
CA ASN A 678 -28.25 -21.74 -11.64
C ASN A 678 -29.77 -21.78 -11.46
N PHE A 679 -30.41 -20.62 -11.49
CA PHE A 679 -31.86 -20.49 -11.52
C PHE A 679 -32.42 -20.37 -12.95
N ILE A 680 -31.60 -19.98 -13.94
CA ILE A 680 -31.86 -20.08 -15.37
C ILE A 680 -30.84 -21.05 -15.94
N ASN A 681 -31.27 -22.19 -16.42
CA ASN A 681 -30.42 -23.22 -17.02
C ASN A 681 -30.88 -23.65 -18.42
N ALA A 682 -31.90 -22.97 -18.98
CA ALA A 682 -32.48 -23.23 -20.31
C ALA A 682 -32.86 -24.69 -20.55
N GLY A 683 -33.10 -25.47 -19.50
CA GLY A 683 -33.44 -26.90 -19.58
C GLY A 683 -32.24 -27.82 -19.85
N SER A 684 -31.02 -27.29 -19.85
CA SER A 684 -29.80 -28.11 -20.03
C SER A 684 -29.50 -28.91 -18.79
N ALA A 685 -29.31 -30.22 -18.94
CA ALA A 685 -28.90 -31.09 -17.85
C ALA A 685 -27.52 -30.66 -17.25
N HIS A 686 -26.65 -30.11 -18.08
CA HIS A 686 -25.31 -29.66 -17.69
C HIS A 686 -25.30 -28.42 -16.80
N PHE A 687 -26.43 -27.72 -16.67
CA PHE A 687 -26.51 -26.49 -15.85
C PHE A 687 -27.49 -26.62 -14.68
N LYS A 688 -27.97 -27.84 -14.38
CA LYS A 688 -28.93 -28.14 -13.32
C LYS A 688 -28.16 -28.37 -12.06
N GLY A 689 -27.40 -28.06 -11.45
CA GLY A 689 -26.73 -28.39 -10.21
C GLY A 689 -25.97 -27.23 -9.62
N PHE A 690 -25.05 -27.58 -8.78
CA PHE A 690 -24.09 -26.62 -8.26
C PHE A 690 -23.02 -26.35 -9.31
N TYR A 691 -22.52 -25.13 -9.33
CA TYR A 691 -21.33 -24.78 -10.08
C TYR A 691 -20.31 -24.12 -9.15
N GLU A 692 -19.05 -24.33 -9.48
CA GLU A 692 -17.94 -23.77 -8.74
C GLU A 692 -17.14 -22.85 -9.68
N ILE A 693 -16.55 -21.81 -9.10
CA ILE A 693 -15.65 -20.89 -9.80
C ILE A 693 -14.39 -20.75 -8.96
N LEU A 694 -13.27 -20.99 -9.61
CA LEU A 694 -11.95 -20.63 -9.09
C LEU A 694 -11.34 -19.61 -10.02
N ALA A 695 -10.99 -18.44 -9.51
CA ALA A 695 -10.40 -17.39 -10.33
C ALA A 695 -9.25 -16.69 -9.64
N LEU A 696 -8.25 -16.33 -10.44
CA LEU A 696 -7.17 -15.44 -10.08
C LEU A 696 -7.49 -14.04 -10.61
N LYS A 697 -7.49 -13.05 -9.73
CA LYS A 697 -7.58 -11.63 -10.07
C LYS A 697 -6.18 -11.02 -9.95
N ILE A 698 -5.67 -10.41 -11.02
CA ILE A 698 -4.36 -9.75 -11.06
C ILE A 698 -4.60 -8.25 -11.11
N ALA A 699 -4.22 -7.53 -10.07
CA ALA A 699 -4.43 -6.08 -9.99
C ALA A 699 -3.60 -5.33 -11.04
N LEU A 700 -4.27 -4.57 -11.90
CA LEU A 700 -3.66 -3.62 -12.85
C LEU A 700 -3.63 -2.21 -12.27
N SER A 701 -4.63 -1.88 -11.46
CA SER A 701 -4.74 -0.63 -10.72
C SER A 701 -5.57 -0.86 -9.45
N GLN A 702 -5.83 0.18 -8.69
CA GLN A 702 -6.73 0.09 -7.52
C GLN A 702 -8.15 -0.35 -7.88
N LYS A 703 -8.60 -0.09 -9.12
CA LYS A 703 -9.98 -0.34 -9.57
C LYS A 703 -10.08 -1.40 -10.65
N THR A 704 -9.01 -1.69 -11.40
CA THR A 704 -9.05 -2.60 -12.54
C THR A 704 -8.16 -3.81 -12.31
N PHE A 705 -8.61 -4.97 -12.77
CA PHE A 705 -7.86 -6.22 -12.64
C PHE A 705 -8.13 -7.14 -13.85
N LEU A 706 -7.15 -7.98 -14.15
CA LEU A 706 -7.35 -9.14 -15.01
C LEU A 706 -8.03 -10.26 -14.22
N HIS A 707 -8.93 -10.98 -14.89
CA HIS A 707 -9.63 -12.13 -14.35
C HIS A 707 -9.29 -13.35 -15.18
N ILE A 708 -8.69 -14.36 -14.52
CA ILE A 708 -8.38 -15.64 -15.13
C ILE A 708 -9.06 -16.70 -14.27
N GLY A 709 -10.19 -17.18 -14.73
CA GLY A 709 -11.05 -18.07 -13.97
C GLY A 709 -11.37 -19.36 -14.70
N TYR A 710 -11.86 -20.29 -13.93
CA TYR A 710 -12.34 -21.57 -14.43
C TYR A 710 -13.61 -21.96 -13.68
N SER A 711 -14.64 -22.39 -14.43
CA SER A 711 -15.88 -22.90 -13.88
C SER A 711 -15.91 -24.42 -13.95
N LEU A 712 -16.30 -25.02 -12.85
CA LEU A 712 -16.62 -26.44 -12.72
C LEU A 712 -18.13 -26.62 -12.54
N TYR A 713 -18.56 -27.85 -12.62
CA TYR A 713 -19.93 -28.27 -12.41
C TYR A 713 -19.96 -29.54 -11.56
N ASP A 714 -20.78 -29.51 -10.50
CA ASP A 714 -20.88 -30.60 -9.51
C ASP A 714 -19.51 -31.09 -8.97
N PHE A 715 -18.55 -30.16 -8.75
CA PHE A 715 -17.19 -30.42 -8.24
C PHE A 715 -16.35 -31.40 -9.06
N GLN A 716 -16.84 -31.85 -10.18
CA GLN A 716 -16.22 -32.91 -10.95
C GLN A 716 -16.02 -32.54 -12.42
N TYR A 717 -16.99 -31.89 -13.03
CA TYR A 717 -17.00 -31.71 -14.46
C TYR A 717 -16.47 -30.34 -14.88
N PRO A 718 -15.43 -30.30 -15.72
CA PRO A 718 -14.95 -29.06 -16.29
C PRO A 718 -16.03 -28.37 -17.15
N ASN A 719 -16.27 -27.08 -16.96
CA ASN A 719 -17.23 -26.34 -17.73
C ASN A 719 -16.57 -25.41 -18.75
N ASN A 720 -16.04 -24.27 -18.34
CA ASN A 720 -15.44 -23.31 -19.25
C ASN A 720 -14.35 -22.44 -18.59
N LEU A 721 -13.43 -22.00 -19.44
CA LEU A 721 -12.45 -20.99 -19.12
C LEU A 721 -13.12 -19.61 -19.08
N MET A 722 -12.69 -18.75 -18.14
CA MET A 722 -13.20 -17.39 -17.94
C MET A 722 -12.02 -16.41 -17.98
N LEU A 723 -11.71 -15.90 -19.17
CA LEU A 723 -10.66 -14.89 -19.36
C LEU A 723 -11.31 -13.52 -19.50
N GLY A 724 -10.93 -12.56 -18.67
CA GLY A 724 -11.63 -11.30 -18.66
C GLY A 724 -10.94 -10.17 -17.94
N VAL A 725 -11.67 -9.09 -17.82
CA VAL A 725 -11.29 -7.89 -17.09
C VAL A 725 -12.39 -7.53 -16.10
N GLY A 726 -11.97 -7.02 -14.95
CA GLY A 726 -12.90 -6.56 -13.93
C GLY A 726 -12.66 -5.12 -13.53
N TYR A 727 -13.73 -4.48 -13.08
CA TYR A 727 -13.71 -3.14 -12.50
C TYR A 727 -14.37 -3.16 -11.13
N ARG A 728 -13.72 -2.54 -10.14
CA ARG A 728 -14.18 -2.44 -8.75
C ARG A 728 -14.77 -1.08 -8.47
N PHE A 729 -16.04 -1.06 -8.12
CA PHE A 729 -16.76 0.10 -7.60
C PHE A 729 -16.68 0.12 -6.09
N GLY A 730 -16.65 1.31 -5.47
CA GLY A 730 -16.56 1.44 -4.02
C GLY A 730 -15.18 1.08 -3.45
N ALA A 731 -14.15 0.95 -4.29
CA ALA A 731 -12.78 0.86 -3.80
C ALA A 731 -12.42 2.18 -3.11
N ARG A 732 -12.13 2.13 -1.80
CA ARG A 732 -11.57 3.28 -1.11
C ARG A 732 -10.14 3.50 -1.59
N ARG A 733 -9.75 4.76 -1.77
CA ARG A 733 -8.34 5.10 -2.00
C ARG A 733 -7.58 4.70 -0.72
N LYS A 734 -6.64 3.78 -0.87
CA LYS A 734 -5.65 3.50 0.17
C LYS A 734 -4.65 4.62 0.23
#